data_4ed451a7a7d28efcaaed4bc0896aad95
#
_entry.id   4ed451a7a7d28efcaaed4bc0896aad95
#
_cell.length_a   1.000
_cell.length_b   1.000
_cell.length_c   1.000
_cell.angle_alpha   90.00
_cell.angle_beta   90.00
_cell.angle_gamma   90.00
#
_symmetry.space_group_name_H-M   'P 1'
#
loop_
_entity.id
_entity.type
_entity.pdbx_description
1 polymer ?
#
loop_
_entity_poly.entity_id
_entity_poly.type
_entity_poly.pdbx_seq_one_letter_code
_entity_poly.pdbx_strand_id
1 'polypeptide(L)'
;MAQSTRKQLKTANKFFDQENYRASLPFYEQVLAQDPNNAQALFRAGISYMSFDKEKASDYIYKAQRLKPKVSKDVEYWLGRVDHLNYNFDEAIGHYQAYNNTLKTKDTRKKELAQLIQNSKNAKVQFNSPKDIFVKNLGPTINTHWSEHSPVISQDDKILLFTSRSDNMSDAPAVSAAGGTLNVKDKGKLAYDGQYYENIYEAHRTGDDEWEKPVSLSAVLNGKGHDASIQIFDNDTKMLLYRQDENGDIFYSEKNGEAWAEPKKLNRNINSTAFESDAYVTPDGQTIYFSTSKYSADNTLDIYYATREAGGDWGPAKSVGNIVNTPYDDDSPYLSRDGKTMYFSSRGHNTMGGYDVFKSEYDEIGKRWGRPENMGYPVNTPDDDTYYRLSPDGSYAYLSSYRIGGYGEKDIYTINYIRNATIRGKVFSARDSSTVIPGVELVFSGTQADKTALSFRDVTKPETGDYQVNLLSGRTYQIAVSKDGQNIKTEEFVVPMSINDSTVFTKNFYVPYTDTSAASMYSFNKIYFDTDKYNLRPESITELDNIVRILKANPGINISVEGNTDSRNTDQYNMVLGQNRADAAYNYLKRQGIAETRMVTVSYGERRPTAPNDSPENMQLNRRTEFRVILREGEAAPQMNQGNGAGSTNNGGTSMRSGSSMPMSSGSTRSTAPMSMNPTGSAVPLAPGKNKVKLEDGTKVKVKVDENSDKVKIKTEGADGSESKTVTKNGTIDAKTKSADGEKIKVKTDNN
;
A
#
# COMPACT_ATOMS: atom_id res chain seq x y z
N MET A 1 -20.23 42.96 0.96
CA MET A 1 -19.92 41.52 1.19
C MET A 1 -21.07 40.61 0.69
N ALA A 2 -22.26 40.63 1.22
CA ALA A 2 -23.36 39.72 0.83
C ALA A 2 -23.72 39.67 -0.69
N GLN A 3 -23.62 40.78 -1.40
CA GLN A 3 -23.92 40.85 -2.84
C GLN A 3 -22.80 40.15 -3.68
N SER A 4 -21.54 40.24 -3.25
CA SER A 4 -20.42 39.56 -3.87
C SER A 4 -20.54 38.02 -3.69
N THR A 5 -20.80 37.55 -2.47
CA THR A 5 -20.97 36.13 -2.13
C THR A 5 -22.11 35.49 -2.94
N ARG A 6 -23.25 36.21 -3.08
CA ARG A 6 -24.39 35.74 -3.87
C ARG A 6 -24.05 35.62 -5.37
N LYS A 7 -23.25 36.55 -5.92
CA LYS A 7 -22.78 36.48 -7.32
C LYS A 7 -21.85 35.31 -7.53
N GLN A 8 -20.89 35.09 -6.61
CA GLN A 8 -19.96 33.98 -6.65
C GLN A 8 -20.69 32.62 -6.58
N LEU A 9 -21.63 32.47 -5.63
CA LEU A 9 -22.46 31.27 -5.52
C LEU A 9 -23.24 30.97 -6.80
N LYS A 10 -23.81 32.02 -7.43
CA LYS A 10 -24.53 31.87 -8.72
C LYS A 10 -23.58 31.40 -9.83
N THR A 11 -22.36 31.90 -9.87
CA THR A 11 -21.36 31.50 -10.87
C THR A 11 -20.88 30.06 -10.62
N ALA A 12 -20.58 29.72 -9.37
CA ALA A 12 -20.22 28.36 -8.99
C ALA A 12 -21.30 27.34 -9.38
N ASN A 13 -22.56 27.66 -9.03
CA ASN A 13 -23.70 26.81 -9.38
C ASN A 13 -23.86 26.64 -10.89
N LYS A 14 -23.62 27.69 -11.69
CA LYS A 14 -23.67 27.59 -13.15
C LYS A 14 -22.64 26.59 -13.69
N PHE A 15 -21.39 26.67 -13.22
CA PHE A 15 -20.38 25.70 -13.62
C PHE A 15 -20.73 24.30 -13.16
N PHE A 16 -21.17 24.15 -11.91
CA PHE A 16 -21.60 22.87 -11.37
C PHE A 16 -22.75 22.24 -12.17
N ASP A 17 -23.78 22.99 -12.48
CA ASP A 17 -24.94 22.52 -13.26
C ASP A 17 -24.56 22.19 -14.73
N GLN A 18 -23.40 22.63 -15.21
CA GLN A 18 -22.79 22.30 -16.49
C GLN A 18 -21.77 21.15 -16.34
N GLU A 19 -21.70 20.49 -15.18
CA GLU A 19 -20.73 19.42 -14.84
C GLU A 19 -19.26 19.86 -14.91
N ASN A 20 -19.01 21.17 -15.04
CA ASN A 20 -17.68 21.75 -14.98
C ASN A 20 -17.28 21.92 -13.51
N TYR A 21 -17.01 20.78 -12.86
CA TYR A 21 -16.76 20.70 -11.43
C TYR A 21 -15.50 21.47 -11.03
N ARG A 22 -14.42 21.30 -11.79
CA ARG A 22 -13.14 21.97 -11.50
C ARG A 22 -13.30 23.50 -11.57
N ALA A 23 -13.97 24.04 -12.59
CA ALA A 23 -14.20 25.46 -12.71
C ALA A 23 -15.16 26.02 -11.63
N SER A 24 -16.01 25.20 -11.03
CA SER A 24 -16.91 25.60 -9.95
C SER A 24 -16.19 25.85 -8.62
N LEU A 25 -15.12 25.11 -8.34
CA LEU A 25 -14.43 25.07 -7.05
C LEU A 25 -13.89 26.41 -6.57
N PRO A 26 -13.14 27.21 -7.37
CA PRO A 26 -12.61 28.49 -6.90
C PRO A 26 -13.71 29.42 -6.40
N PHE A 27 -14.89 29.36 -7.00
CA PHE A 27 -16.04 30.16 -6.59
C PHE A 27 -16.71 29.66 -5.34
N TYR A 28 -16.85 28.32 -5.17
CA TYR A 28 -17.33 27.74 -3.91
C TYR A 28 -16.38 28.04 -2.75
N GLU A 29 -15.06 27.92 -2.95
CA GLU A 29 -14.08 28.25 -1.93
C GLU A 29 -14.14 29.73 -1.51
N GLN A 30 -14.33 30.63 -2.45
CA GLN A 30 -14.55 32.06 -2.14
C GLN A 30 -15.85 32.30 -1.33
N VAL A 31 -16.91 31.55 -1.61
CA VAL A 31 -18.14 31.59 -0.81
C VAL A 31 -17.88 31.07 0.59
N LEU A 32 -17.19 29.92 0.72
CA LEU A 32 -16.88 29.25 1.99
C LEU A 32 -15.88 30.03 2.84
N ALA A 33 -14.98 30.80 2.23
CA ALA A 33 -14.10 31.72 2.95
C ALA A 33 -14.90 32.88 3.65
N GLN A 34 -16.05 33.24 3.13
CA GLN A 34 -16.91 34.29 3.71
C GLN A 34 -18.02 33.70 4.58
N ASP A 35 -18.52 32.52 4.26
CA ASP A 35 -19.57 31.80 4.96
C ASP A 35 -19.18 30.30 5.08
N PRO A 36 -18.34 29.92 6.05
CA PRO A 36 -17.85 28.54 6.20
C PRO A 36 -18.93 27.51 6.50
N ASN A 37 -20.14 27.95 6.82
CA ASN A 37 -21.29 27.10 7.15
C ASN A 37 -22.37 27.12 6.05
N ASN A 38 -22.05 27.57 4.87
CA ASN A 38 -22.95 27.51 3.74
C ASN A 38 -23.15 26.06 3.26
N ALA A 39 -24.18 25.41 3.78
CA ALA A 39 -24.43 23.99 3.53
C ALA A 39 -24.54 23.64 2.03
N GLN A 40 -25.12 24.53 1.21
CA GLN A 40 -25.24 24.28 -0.22
C GLN A 40 -23.90 24.39 -0.96
N ALA A 41 -23.09 25.39 -0.60
CA ALA A 41 -21.74 25.53 -1.16
C ALA A 41 -20.86 24.34 -0.77
N LEU A 42 -20.87 23.94 0.51
CA LEU A 42 -20.17 22.75 1.01
C LEU A 42 -20.60 21.50 0.24
N PHE A 43 -21.90 21.25 0.10
CA PHE A 43 -22.40 20.06 -0.55
C PHE A 43 -21.95 19.95 -2.00
N ARG A 44 -22.12 21.04 -2.78
CA ARG A 44 -21.74 21.05 -4.20
C ARG A 44 -20.23 21.07 -4.40
N ALA A 45 -19.49 21.80 -3.57
CA ALA A 45 -18.03 21.76 -3.57
C ALA A 45 -17.51 20.35 -3.24
N GLY A 46 -18.11 19.68 -2.25
CA GLY A 46 -17.76 18.29 -1.92
C GLY A 46 -17.95 17.34 -3.10
N ILE A 47 -19.08 17.44 -3.81
CA ILE A 47 -19.29 16.66 -5.05
C ILE A 47 -18.20 17.00 -6.08
N SER A 48 -17.87 18.28 -6.24
CA SER A 48 -16.86 18.72 -7.19
C SER A 48 -15.45 18.25 -6.83
N TYR A 49 -15.15 17.98 -5.56
CA TYR A 49 -13.86 17.44 -5.12
C TYR A 49 -13.70 15.93 -5.31
N MET A 50 -14.78 15.18 -5.57
CA MET A 50 -14.72 13.70 -5.59
C MET A 50 -13.70 13.11 -6.56
N SER A 51 -13.39 13.80 -7.65
CA SER A 51 -12.44 13.32 -8.67
C SER A 51 -10.98 13.60 -8.32
N PHE A 52 -10.68 14.49 -7.34
CA PHE A 52 -9.28 14.89 -7.09
C PHE A 52 -8.90 15.06 -5.61
N ASP A 53 -9.86 15.16 -4.70
CA ASP A 53 -9.59 15.25 -3.26
C ASP A 53 -10.75 14.59 -2.48
N LYS A 54 -10.67 13.28 -2.38
CA LYS A 54 -11.74 12.45 -1.81
C LYS A 54 -11.94 12.68 -0.32
N GLU A 55 -10.86 13.01 0.41
CA GLU A 55 -10.94 13.32 1.83
C GLU A 55 -11.70 14.63 2.04
N LYS A 56 -11.33 15.67 1.30
CA LYS A 56 -12.02 16.97 1.33
C LYS A 56 -13.46 16.87 0.84
N ALA A 57 -13.73 16.04 -0.18
CA ALA A 57 -15.07 15.74 -0.63
C ALA A 57 -15.93 15.17 0.51
N SER A 58 -15.40 14.19 1.25
CA SER A 58 -16.05 13.59 2.41
C SER A 58 -16.35 14.64 3.49
N ASP A 59 -15.34 15.38 3.92
CA ASP A 59 -15.47 16.42 4.94
C ASP A 59 -16.56 17.44 4.61
N TYR A 60 -16.58 17.90 3.36
CA TYR A 60 -17.53 18.93 2.90
C TYR A 60 -18.97 18.38 2.82
N ILE A 61 -19.17 17.16 2.29
CA ILE A 61 -20.50 16.58 2.17
C ILE A 61 -21.06 16.24 3.56
N TYR A 62 -20.25 15.65 4.45
CA TYR A 62 -20.66 15.37 5.82
C TYR A 62 -20.94 16.65 6.62
N LYS A 63 -20.09 17.67 6.48
CA LYS A 63 -20.35 18.98 7.11
C LYS A 63 -21.64 19.60 6.59
N ALA A 64 -21.91 19.54 5.29
CA ALA A 64 -23.14 20.05 4.71
C ALA A 64 -24.38 19.32 5.25
N GLN A 65 -24.31 18.00 5.36
CA GLN A 65 -25.39 17.16 5.91
C GLN A 65 -25.64 17.47 7.40
N ARG A 66 -24.58 17.63 8.21
CA ARG A 66 -24.73 18.03 9.63
C ARG A 66 -25.40 19.40 9.80
N LEU A 67 -25.00 20.39 8.97
CA LEU A 67 -25.59 21.74 9.00
C LEU A 67 -27.03 21.75 8.50
N LYS A 68 -27.35 20.96 7.50
CA LYS A 68 -28.66 20.87 6.89
C LYS A 68 -28.94 19.44 6.43
N PRO A 69 -29.56 18.59 7.25
CA PRO A 69 -29.81 17.18 6.95
C PRO A 69 -30.53 16.90 5.62
N LYS A 70 -31.29 17.86 5.13
CA LYS A 70 -31.96 17.82 3.82
C LYS A 70 -31.38 18.86 2.86
N VAL A 71 -30.07 18.98 2.80
CA VAL A 71 -29.35 19.91 1.89
C VAL A 71 -29.63 19.57 0.43
N SER A 72 -29.81 18.29 0.11
CA SER A 72 -30.27 17.74 -1.16
C SER A 72 -31.18 16.55 -0.91
N LYS A 73 -32.08 16.25 -1.86
CA LYS A 73 -32.84 14.99 -1.88
C LYS A 73 -31.95 13.76 -2.13
N ASP A 74 -30.77 13.99 -2.73
CA ASP A 74 -29.83 12.95 -3.12
C ASP A 74 -28.62 12.88 -2.14
N VAL A 75 -28.72 13.48 -0.94
CA VAL A 75 -27.63 13.54 0.03
C VAL A 75 -27.14 12.15 0.42
N GLU A 76 -28.02 11.20 0.66
CA GLU A 76 -27.66 9.81 1.00
C GLU A 76 -26.93 9.11 -0.16
N TYR A 77 -27.29 9.37 -1.41
CA TYR A 77 -26.55 8.87 -2.57
C TYR A 77 -25.08 9.36 -2.56
N TRP A 78 -24.88 10.65 -2.34
CA TRP A 78 -23.55 11.24 -2.34
C TRP A 78 -22.70 10.86 -1.12
N LEU A 79 -23.33 10.68 0.05
CA LEU A 79 -22.67 10.09 1.21
C LEU A 79 -22.19 8.67 0.90
N GLY A 80 -23.04 7.83 0.32
CA GLY A 80 -22.65 6.49 -0.11
C GLY A 80 -21.49 6.51 -1.11
N ARG A 81 -21.46 7.48 -2.05
CA ARG A 81 -20.37 7.63 -3.02
C ARG A 81 -19.04 7.99 -2.35
N VAL A 82 -19.01 8.99 -1.45
CA VAL A 82 -17.76 9.38 -0.78
C VAL A 82 -17.28 8.30 0.19
N ASP A 83 -18.18 7.63 0.90
CA ASP A 83 -17.79 6.54 1.78
C ASP A 83 -17.18 5.36 1.02
N HIS A 84 -17.80 4.99 -0.11
CA HIS A 84 -17.25 3.95 -0.98
C HIS A 84 -15.83 4.30 -1.43
N LEU A 85 -15.61 5.52 -1.95
CA LEU A 85 -14.30 6.01 -2.40
C LEU A 85 -13.25 6.09 -1.28
N ASN A 86 -13.69 6.29 -0.03
CA ASN A 86 -12.83 6.33 1.15
C ASN A 86 -12.74 4.97 1.88
N TYR A 87 -13.11 3.88 1.23
CA TYR A 87 -13.02 2.50 1.76
C TYR A 87 -13.95 2.21 2.96
N ASN A 88 -14.94 3.07 3.24
CA ASN A 88 -15.97 2.89 4.27
C ASN A 88 -17.17 2.11 3.67
N PHE A 89 -16.96 0.85 3.33
CA PHE A 89 -17.92 0.10 2.51
C PHE A 89 -19.24 -0.21 3.22
N ASP A 90 -19.24 -0.42 4.51
CA ASP A 90 -20.47 -0.70 5.27
C ASP A 90 -21.36 0.54 5.37
N GLU A 91 -20.76 1.71 5.63
CA GLU A 91 -21.40 3.01 5.64
C GLU A 91 -21.96 3.34 4.25
N ALA A 92 -21.16 3.13 3.20
CA ALA A 92 -21.60 3.31 1.81
C ALA A 92 -22.84 2.49 1.49
N ILE A 93 -22.85 1.19 1.85
CA ILE A 93 -24.00 0.31 1.66
C ILE A 93 -25.22 0.84 2.43
N GLY A 94 -25.03 1.28 3.68
CA GLY A 94 -26.08 1.86 4.51
C GLY A 94 -26.72 3.10 3.86
N HIS A 95 -25.92 4.02 3.38
CA HIS A 95 -26.34 5.23 2.69
C HIS A 95 -27.07 4.92 1.37
N TYR A 96 -26.56 4.02 0.55
CA TYR A 96 -27.24 3.60 -0.69
C TYR A 96 -28.57 2.95 -0.41
N GLN A 97 -28.69 2.12 0.62
CA GLN A 97 -29.97 1.51 1.04
C GLN A 97 -30.95 2.57 1.55
N ALA A 98 -30.49 3.53 2.35
CA ALA A 98 -31.31 4.66 2.81
C ALA A 98 -31.86 5.45 1.63
N TYR A 99 -31.01 5.79 0.65
CA TYR A 99 -31.45 6.47 -0.57
C TYR A 99 -32.43 5.64 -1.39
N ASN A 100 -32.14 4.35 -1.59
CA ASN A 100 -33.02 3.41 -2.32
C ASN A 100 -34.45 3.34 -1.73
N ASN A 101 -34.57 3.44 -0.41
CA ASN A 101 -35.86 3.44 0.29
C ASN A 101 -36.67 4.73 0.03
N THR A 102 -36.04 5.81 -0.39
CA THR A 102 -36.75 7.07 -0.77
C THR A 102 -37.32 7.02 -2.19
N LEU A 103 -36.82 6.11 -3.04
CA LEU A 103 -37.17 6.03 -4.45
C LEU A 103 -38.45 5.21 -4.67
N LYS A 104 -39.26 5.62 -5.65
CA LYS A 104 -40.44 4.86 -6.07
C LYS A 104 -40.03 3.52 -6.66
N THR A 105 -40.92 2.52 -6.59
CA THR A 105 -40.63 1.13 -7.03
C THR A 105 -40.17 1.01 -8.47
N LYS A 106 -40.65 1.88 -9.38
CA LYS A 106 -40.26 1.91 -10.82
C LYS A 106 -39.16 2.90 -11.16
N ASP A 107 -38.45 3.45 -10.16
CA ASP A 107 -37.39 4.42 -10.40
C ASP A 107 -36.16 3.70 -11.01
N THR A 108 -35.65 4.21 -12.14
CA THR A 108 -34.56 3.60 -12.90
C THR A 108 -33.24 3.59 -12.12
N ARG A 109 -33.04 4.57 -11.23
CA ARG A 109 -31.85 4.66 -10.35
C ARG A 109 -31.68 3.48 -9.41
N LYS A 110 -32.77 2.69 -9.18
CA LYS A 110 -32.68 1.46 -8.38
C LYS A 110 -31.75 0.40 -8.98
N LYS A 111 -31.62 0.36 -10.32
CA LYS A 111 -30.66 -0.54 -11.00
C LYS A 111 -29.22 -0.11 -10.69
N GLU A 112 -28.93 1.17 -10.81
CA GLU A 112 -27.63 1.75 -10.47
C GLU A 112 -27.27 1.52 -8.99
N LEU A 113 -28.22 1.82 -8.07
CA LEU A 113 -27.98 1.60 -6.64
C LEU A 113 -27.72 0.14 -6.28
N ALA A 114 -28.41 -0.80 -6.94
CA ALA A 114 -28.13 -2.21 -6.75
C ALA A 114 -26.69 -2.58 -7.16
N GLN A 115 -26.21 -1.98 -8.26
CA GLN A 115 -24.83 -2.13 -8.71
C GLN A 115 -23.84 -1.52 -7.71
N LEU A 116 -24.05 -0.28 -7.25
CA LEU A 116 -23.18 0.40 -6.28
C LEU A 116 -23.09 -0.35 -4.95
N ILE A 117 -24.21 -0.91 -4.48
CA ILE A 117 -24.24 -1.78 -3.29
C ILE A 117 -23.43 -3.07 -3.54
N GLN A 118 -23.56 -3.66 -4.72
CA GLN A 118 -22.80 -4.87 -5.06
C GLN A 118 -21.30 -4.56 -5.18
N ASN A 119 -20.93 -3.44 -5.82
CA ASN A 119 -19.55 -3.00 -5.91
C ASN A 119 -18.95 -2.79 -4.52
N SER A 120 -19.66 -2.13 -3.59
CA SER A 120 -19.18 -1.96 -2.21
C SER A 120 -18.97 -3.29 -1.49
N LYS A 121 -19.81 -4.29 -1.72
CA LYS A 121 -19.62 -5.65 -1.18
C LYS A 121 -18.39 -6.35 -1.78
N ASN A 122 -18.21 -6.25 -3.10
CA ASN A 122 -17.05 -6.80 -3.80
C ASN A 122 -15.76 -6.13 -3.30
N ALA A 123 -15.77 -4.80 -3.21
CA ALA A 123 -14.66 -3.99 -2.72
C ALA A 123 -14.24 -4.39 -1.30
N LYS A 124 -15.21 -4.56 -0.40
CA LYS A 124 -14.94 -5.02 0.99
C LYS A 124 -14.23 -6.37 1.02
N VAL A 125 -14.67 -7.32 0.20
CA VAL A 125 -14.06 -8.66 0.12
C VAL A 125 -12.62 -8.56 -0.39
N GLN A 126 -12.39 -7.82 -1.48
CA GLN A 126 -11.09 -7.71 -2.12
C GLN A 126 -10.10 -6.90 -1.26
N PHE A 127 -10.56 -5.82 -0.63
CA PHE A 127 -9.76 -5.00 0.27
C PHE A 127 -9.26 -5.77 1.50
N ASN A 128 -10.09 -6.68 2.03
CA ASN A 128 -9.73 -7.55 3.16
C ASN A 128 -8.85 -8.75 2.77
N SER A 129 -8.58 -8.92 1.48
CA SER A 129 -7.72 -10.00 0.95
C SER A 129 -6.74 -9.43 -0.07
N PRO A 130 -5.85 -8.51 0.35
CA PRO A 130 -4.93 -7.82 -0.54
C PRO A 130 -3.96 -8.81 -1.19
N LYS A 131 -3.62 -8.54 -2.45
CA LYS A 131 -2.57 -9.28 -3.17
C LYS A 131 -1.19 -8.78 -2.74
N ASP A 132 -0.18 -9.66 -2.81
CA ASP A 132 1.23 -9.32 -2.57
C ASP A 132 1.80 -8.52 -3.76
N ILE A 133 1.38 -7.27 -3.86
CA ILE A 133 1.70 -6.34 -4.94
C ILE A 133 2.02 -4.99 -4.32
N PHE A 134 3.05 -4.33 -4.85
CA PHE A 134 3.40 -2.97 -4.49
C PHE A 134 3.02 -2.02 -5.62
N VAL A 135 2.15 -1.06 -5.32
CA VAL A 135 1.73 -0.01 -6.25
C VAL A 135 2.48 1.28 -5.94
N LYS A 136 3.22 1.81 -6.92
CA LYS A 136 4.03 3.01 -6.77
C LYS A 136 3.59 4.08 -7.76
N ASN A 137 3.32 5.28 -7.26
CA ASN A 137 3.09 6.46 -8.09
C ASN A 137 4.39 6.86 -8.81
N LEU A 138 4.33 7.22 -10.10
CA LEU A 138 5.50 7.64 -10.87
C LEU A 138 6.10 9.00 -10.42
N GLY A 139 5.44 9.66 -9.48
CA GLY A 139 5.94 10.89 -8.88
C GLY A 139 5.61 12.15 -9.68
N PRO A 140 5.98 13.33 -9.13
CA PRO A 140 5.55 14.64 -9.65
C PRO A 140 6.22 15.05 -10.96
N THR A 141 7.21 14.30 -11.43
CA THR A 141 7.79 14.54 -12.76
C THR A 141 6.82 14.14 -13.87
N ILE A 142 6.11 13.03 -13.69
CA ILE A 142 5.13 12.49 -14.64
C ILE A 142 3.72 12.96 -14.28
N ASN A 143 3.31 12.77 -13.02
CA ASN A 143 1.98 13.05 -12.54
C ASN A 143 1.86 14.49 -12.04
N THR A 144 0.79 15.16 -12.45
CA THR A 144 0.48 16.54 -12.07
C THR A 144 -0.88 16.60 -11.37
N HIS A 145 -1.38 17.78 -11.08
CA HIS A 145 -2.76 17.94 -10.60
C HIS A 145 -3.83 17.72 -11.69
N TRP A 146 -3.41 17.51 -12.94
CA TRP A 146 -4.27 17.14 -14.06
C TRP A 146 -4.41 15.61 -14.15
N SER A 147 -5.12 15.15 -15.17
CA SER A 147 -5.24 13.72 -15.45
C SER A 147 -4.10 13.24 -16.33
N GLU A 148 -3.31 12.28 -15.86
CA GLU A 148 -2.33 11.53 -16.64
C GLU A 148 -2.79 10.09 -16.80
N HIS A 149 -2.87 9.60 -18.06
CA HIS A 149 -3.38 8.27 -18.33
C HIS A 149 -2.82 7.65 -19.62
N SER A 150 -3.28 6.44 -19.96
CA SER A 150 -2.89 5.69 -21.16
C SER A 150 -1.37 5.54 -21.31
N PRO A 151 -0.66 4.98 -20.30
CA PRO A 151 0.78 4.77 -20.39
C PRO A 151 1.11 3.75 -21.47
N VAL A 152 2.10 4.08 -22.31
CA VAL A 152 2.65 3.24 -23.36
C VAL A 152 4.16 3.26 -23.24
N ILE A 153 4.78 2.09 -23.15
CA ILE A 153 6.22 1.96 -22.92
C ILE A 153 6.94 1.40 -24.15
N SER A 154 8.14 1.91 -24.45
CA SER A 154 8.99 1.40 -25.53
C SER A 154 9.52 -0.01 -25.23
N GLN A 155 9.91 -0.75 -26.27
CA GLN A 155 10.40 -2.13 -26.12
C GLN A 155 11.69 -2.24 -25.28
N ASP A 156 12.49 -1.19 -25.19
CA ASP A 156 13.69 -1.14 -24.37
C ASP A 156 13.44 -0.57 -22.96
N ASP A 157 12.18 -0.28 -22.63
CA ASP A 157 11.73 0.27 -21.33
C ASP A 157 12.30 1.65 -20.99
N LYS A 158 12.69 2.45 -22.01
CA LYS A 158 13.34 3.75 -21.80
C LYS A 158 12.46 4.94 -22.13
N ILE A 159 11.42 4.77 -22.93
CA ILE A 159 10.53 5.84 -23.35
C ILE A 159 9.12 5.53 -22.88
N LEU A 160 8.56 6.42 -22.08
CA LEU A 160 7.16 6.40 -21.66
C LEU A 160 6.40 7.44 -22.48
N LEU A 161 5.43 6.99 -23.27
CA LEU A 161 4.41 7.85 -23.84
C LEU A 161 3.18 7.80 -22.91
N PHE A 162 2.53 8.93 -22.75
CA PHE A 162 1.28 8.98 -21.97
C PHE A 162 0.45 10.19 -22.37
N THR A 163 -0.79 10.16 -22.00
CA THR A 163 -1.75 11.24 -22.23
C THR A 163 -1.87 12.12 -21.01
N SER A 164 -1.82 13.43 -21.18
CA SER A 164 -2.12 14.39 -20.10
C SER A 164 -3.03 15.53 -20.60
N ARG A 165 -3.86 16.02 -19.68
CA ARG A 165 -4.69 17.22 -19.87
C ARG A 165 -3.97 18.53 -19.48
N SER A 166 -2.68 18.49 -19.29
CA SER A 166 -1.85 19.63 -18.90
C SER A 166 -1.45 20.48 -20.11
N ASP A 167 -1.38 21.81 -19.98
CA ASP A 167 -0.73 22.68 -20.95
C ASP A 167 0.79 22.69 -20.69
N ASN A 168 1.53 21.96 -21.48
CA ASN A 168 3.00 21.83 -21.37
C ASN A 168 3.49 21.31 -19.98
N MET A 169 2.78 20.40 -19.37
CA MET A 169 3.05 19.89 -18.02
C MET A 169 3.18 21.01 -16.99
N SER A 170 2.28 21.99 -17.09
CA SER A 170 2.20 23.13 -16.18
C SER A 170 1.26 22.83 -15.02
N ASP A 171 1.66 23.17 -13.80
CA ASP A 171 0.80 23.10 -12.60
C ASP A 171 -0.18 24.28 -12.50
N ALA A 172 -0.20 25.18 -13.47
CA ALA A 172 -1.08 26.32 -13.45
C ALA A 172 -2.53 25.90 -13.72
N PRO A 173 -3.50 26.26 -12.86
CA PRO A 173 -4.89 25.92 -13.09
C PRO A 173 -5.43 26.61 -14.35
N ALA A 174 -6.20 25.87 -15.15
CA ALA A 174 -6.83 26.42 -16.38
C ALA A 174 -7.79 27.55 -16.11
N VAL A 175 -8.34 27.67 -14.89
CA VAL A 175 -9.25 28.73 -14.44
C VAL A 175 -8.61 29.48 -13.28
N SER A 176 -8.45 30.80 -13.45
CA SER A 176 -7.93 31.68 -12.39
C SER A 176 -8.85 31.66 -11.15
N ALA A 177 -8.27 31.45 -9.98
CA ALA A 177 -8.95 31.53 -8.68
C ALA A 177 -9.58 32.92 -8.40
N ALA A 178 -9.19 33.95 -9.13
CA ALA A 178 -9.74 35.30 -9.02
C ALA A 178 -11.10 35.46 -9.67
N GLY A 179 -11.71 34.40 -10.24
CA GLY A 179 -13.05 34.44 -10.84
C GLY A 179 -13.11 35.26 -12.11
N GLY A 180 -11.96 35.50 -12.74
CA GLY A 180 -11.89 36.13 -14.05
C GLY A 180 -12.42 35.17 -15.11
N THR A 181 -13.06 35.72 -16.13
CA THR A 181 -13.30 35.02 -17.39
C THR A 181 -12.01 34.40 -17.86
N LEU A 182 -12.09 33.12 -18.31
CA LEU A 182 -11.00 32.44 -19.02
C LEU A 182 -10.18 33.44 -19.82
N ASN A 183 -8.90 33.45 -19.61
CA ASN A 183 -8.00 34.39 -20.26
C ASN A 183 -8.24 34.29 -21.78
N VAL A 184 -8.46 35.41 -22.46
CA VAL A 184 -8.80 35.41 -23.91
C VAL A 184 -7.74 34.68 -24.75
N LYS A 185 -6.50 34.55 -24.24
CA LYS A 185 -5.41 33.77 -24.84
C LYS A 185 -5.64 32.24 -24.83
N ASP A 186 -6.49 31.76 -23.92
CA ASP A 186 -6.75 30.30 -23.76
C ASP A 186 -8.05 29.86 -24.45
N LYS A 187 -8.77 30.78 -25.06
CA LYS A 187 -9.93 30.45 -25.90
C LYS A 187 -9.48 29.59 -27.09
N GLY A 188 -9.96 28.36 -27.14
CA GLY A 188 -9.60 27.35 -28.13
C GLY A 188 -8.55 26.35 -27.67
N LYS A 189 -7.99 26.51 -26.44
CA LYS A 189 -7.13 25.50 -25.79
C LYS A 189 -7.88 24.67 -24.76
N LEU A 190 -9.07 25.08 -24.34
CA LEU A 190 -9.86 24.41 -23.31
C LEU A 190 -11.09 23.76 -23.93
N ALA A 191 -11.35 22.54 -23.45
CA ALA A 191 -12.55 21.77 -23.70
C ALA A 191 -13.77 22.42 -22.98
N TYR A 192 -14.96 21.89 -23.23
CA TYR A 192 -16.20 22.41 -22.64
C TYR A 192 -16.26 22.32 -21.11
N ASP A 193 -15.53 21.35 -20.53
CA ASP A 193 -15.39 21.11 -19.07
C ASP A 193 -14.43 22.09 -18.39
N GLY A 194 -13.78 22.98 -19.13
CA GLY A 194 -12.85 23.98 -18.63
C GLY A 194 -11.46 23.46 -18.35
N GLN A 195 -11.14 22.26 -18.81
CA GLN A 195 -9.80 21.68 -18.76
C GLN A 195 -9.13 21.80 -20.14
N TYR A 196 -7.80 21.61 -20.18
CA TYR A 196 -7.09 21.52 -21.45
C TYR A 196 -7.52 20.26 -22.23
N TYR A 197 -7.39 20.30 -23.54
CA TYR A 197 -7.50 19.11 -24.37
C TYR A 197 -6.37 18.13 -24.01
N GLU A 198 -6.65 16.86 -24.15
CA GLU A 198 -5.66 15.80 -23.98
C GLU A 198 -4.61 15.86 -25.08
N ASN A 199 -3.35 15.73 -24.68
CA ASN A 199 -2.19 15.67 -25.57
C ASN A 199 -1.30 14.50 -25.16
N ILE A 200 -0.55 13.97 -26.13
CA ILE A 200 0.42 12.90 -25.91
C ILE A 200 1.77 13.51 -25.55
N TYR A 201 2.35 13.03 -24.45
CA TYR A 201 3.66 13.42 -23.95
C TYR A 201 4.62 12.25 -24.00
N GLU A 202 5.92 12.57 -24.06
CA GLU A 202 7.02 11.63 -24.04
C GLU A 202 7.97 11.98 -22.88
N ALA A 203 8.37 10.97 -22.11
CA ALA A 203 9.37 11.07 -21.06
C ALA A 203 10.43 9.99 -21.23
N HIS A 204 11.71 10.34 -20.96
CA HIS A 204 12.82 9.41 -21.01
C HIS A 204 13.22 8.98 -19.62
N ARG A 205 13.50 7.68 -19.46
CA ARG A 205 13.96 7.10 -18.20
C ARG A 205 15.42 7.44 -17.96
N THR A 206 15.74 7.98 -16.78
CA THR A 206 17.12 8.33 -16.35
C THR A 206 17.68 7.37 -15.31
N GLY A 207 16.82 6.64 -14.61
CA GLY A 207 17.15 5.65 -13.59
C GLY A 207 16.03 4.65 -13.39
N ASP A 208 16.17 3.73 -12.44
CA ASP A 208 15.19 2.66 -12.22
C ASP A 208 13.74 3.18 -12.02
N ASP A 209 13.59 4.34 -11.40
CA ASP A 209 12.30 4.97 -11.12
C ASP A 209 12.33 6.48 -11.40
N GLU A 210 13.27 6.94 -12.21
CA GLU A 210 13.48 8.35 -12.50
C GLU A 210 13.23 8.66 -13.97
N TRP A 211 12.55 9.78 -14.22
CA TRP A 211 12.16 10.22 -15.54
C TRP A 211 12.60 11.66 -15.78
N GLU A 212 12.98 11.97 -17.01
CA GLU A 212 13.12 13.34 -17.46
C GLU A 212 11.76 14.05 -17.49
N LYS A 213 11.79 15.37 -17.44
CA LYS A 213 10.56 16.16 -17.60
C LYS A 213 9.92 15.85 -18.95
N PRO A 214 8.63 15.46 -18.98
CA PRO A 214 7.94 15.12 -20.20
C PRO A 214 7.90 16.28 -21.20
N VAL A 215 7.98 15.94 -22.47
CA VAL A 215 7.83 16.88 -23.58
C VAL A 215 6.58 16.50 -24.40
N SER A 216 5.84 17.50 -24.84
CA SER A 216 4.70 17.25 -25.75
C SER A 216 5.21 16.72 -27.08
N LEU A 217 4.61 15.65 -27.57
CA LEU A 217 4.90 15.18 -28.92
C LEU A 217 4.52 16.22 -29.98
N SER A 218 4.99 16.01 -31.21
CA SER A 218 4.84 16.97 -32.30
C SER A 218 3.38 17.34 -32.55
N ALA A 219 3.15 18.56 -33.09
CA ALA A 219 1.83 19.03 -33.50
C ALA A 219 1.16 18.17 -34.61
N VAL A 220 1.90 17.25 -35.20
CA VAL A 220 1.34 16.27 -36.14
C VAL A 220 0.52 15.21 -35.40
N LEU A 221 0.98 14.79 -34.21
CA LEU A 221 0.28 13.84 -33.34
C LEU A 221 -0.72 14.52 -32.42
N ASN A 222 -0.36 15.68 -31.86
CA ASN A 222 -1.22 16.47 -31.00
C ASN A 222 -1.97 17.54 -31.82
N GLY A 223 -3.23 17.29 -32.09
CA GLY A 223 -4.07 18.14 -32.93
C GLY A 223 -4.74 19.29 -32.18
N LYS A 224 -6.00 19.60 -32.53
CA LYS A 224 -6.78 20.68 -31.89
C LYS A 224 -7.83 20.19 -30.91
N GLY A 225 -8.01 18.87 -30.79
CA GLY A 225 -8.98 18.23 -29.91
C GLY A 225 -8.25 17.33 -28.90
N HIS A 226 -8.95 16.33 -28.42
CA HIS A 226 -8.36 15.29 -27.57
C HIS A 226 -7.57 14.32 -28.44
N ASP A 227 -6.29 14.15 -28.13
CA ASP A 227 -5.40 13.15 -28.68
C ASP A 227 -4.83 12.32 -27.53
N ALA A 228 -4.91 10.98 -27.62
CA ALA A 228 -4.41 10.09 -26.58
C ALA A 228 -3.54 8.97 -27.15
N SER A 229 -2.53 8.57 -26.36
CA SER A 229 -1.68 7.42 -26.68
C SER A 229 -2.45 6.11 -26.49
N ILE A 230 -2.28 5.16 -27.43
CA ILE A 230 -2.89 3.82 -27.33
C ILE A 230 -1.81 2.76 -27.28
N GLN A 231 -0.95 2.70 -28.29
CA GLN A 231 0.10 1.68 -28.41
C GLN A 231 1.23 2.15 -29.33
N ILE A 232 2.48 1.83 -28.97
CA ILE A 232 3.60 1.75 -29.93
C ILE A 232 3.95 0.28 -30.17
N PHE A 233 4.36 -0.05 -31.38
CA PHE A 233 4.65 -1.44 -31.79
C PHE A 233 5.60 -1.48 -32.99
N ASP A 234 5.95 -2.67 -33.46
CA ASP A 234 6.88 -2.90 -34.57
C ASP A 234 8.21 -2.16 -34.36
N ASN A 235 8.93 -2.53 -33.27
CA ASN A 235 10.16 -1.89 -32.83
C ASN A 235 10.03 -0.36 -32.63
N ASP A 236 8.93 0.07 -32.03
CA ASP A 236 8.62 1.47 -31.70
C ASP A 236 8.56 2.42 -32.91
N THR A 237 8.35 1.87 -34.09
CA THR A 237 8.23 2.64 -35.35
C THR A 237 6.79 2.94 -35.74
N LYS A 238 5.81 2.28 -35.13
CA LYS A 238 4.39 2.41 -35.41
C LYS A 238 3.62 2.78 -34.14
N MET A 239 2.58 3.59 -34.30
CA MET A 239 1.72 4.05 -33.20
C MET A 239 0.26 3.92 -33.56
N LEU A 240 -0.55 3.41 -32.64
CA LEU A 240 -1.97 3.71 -32.56
C LEU A 240 -2.18 4.87 -31.60
N LEU A 241 -3.08 5.77 -31.97
CA LEU A 241 -3.52 6.87 -31.13
C LEU A 241 -5.02 7.10 -31.30
N TYR A 242 -5.66 7.56 -30.22
CA TYR A 242 -7.01 8.08 -30.25
C TYR A 242 -6.97 9.54 -30.72
N ARG A 243 -7.93 9.93 -31.53
CA ARG A 243 -8.17 11.34 -31.88
C ARG A 243 -9.65 11.64 -31.83
N GLN A 244 -10.00 12.79 -31.24
CA GLN A 244 -11.36 13.28 -31.25
C GLN A 244 -11.73 13.78 -32.65
N ASP A 245 -12.09 12.85 -33.53
CA ASP A 245 -12.69 13.08 -34.81
C ASP A 245 -14.11 12.48 -34.78
N GLU A 246 -15.12 13.22 -35.26
CA GLU A 246 -16.52 12.83 -35.11
C GLU A 246 -16.91 12.53 -33.66
N ASN A 247 -17.04 11.22 -33.28
CA ASN A 247 -17.36 10.76 -31.94
C ASN A 247 -16.15 10.15 -31.21
N GLY A 248 -14.98 10.15 -31.83
CA GLY A 248 -13.74 9.54 -31.34
C GLY A 248 -13.36 8.29 -32.12
N ASP A 249 -12.14 8.29 -32.67
CA ASP A 249 -11.65 7.29 -33.59
C ASP A 249 -10.21 6.90 -33.31
N ILE A 250 -9.83 5.70 -33.78
CA ILE A 250 -8.48 5.17 -33.70
C ILE A 250 -7.73 5.48 -34.99
N PHE A 251 -6.57 6.11 -34.83
CA PHE A 251 -5.66 6.47 -35.90
C PHE A 251 -4.36 5.67 -35.81
N TYR A 252 -3.65 5.66 -36.91
CA TYR A 252 -2.37 4.99 -37.08
C TYR A 252 -1.34 5.95 -37.65
N SER A 253 -0.13 5.97 -37.09
CA SER A 253 1.01 6.72 -37.59
C SER A 253 2.25 5.83 -37.67
N GLU A 254 3.16 6.14 -38.58
CA GLU A 254 4.48 5.52 -38.70
C GLU A 254 5.56 6.57 -38.63
N LYS A 255 6.73 6.18 -38.09
CA LYS A 255 7.94 7.03 -38.15
C LYS A 255 8.51 7.06 -39.56
N ASN A 256 8.86 8.26 -40.01
CA ASN A 256 9.68 8.49 -41.20
C ASN A 256 11.03 9.08 -40.73
N GLY A 257 12.03 8.22 -40.56
CA GLY A 257 13.22 8.56 -39.77
C GLY A 257 12.88 8.71 -38.29
N GLU A 258 13.22 9.85 -37.70
CA GLU A 258 12.90 10.14 -36.29
C GLU A 258 11.53 10.83 -36.09
N ALA A 259 10.87 11.25 -37.16
CA ALA A 259 9.62 12.01 -37.10
C ALA A 259 8.40 11.11 -37.35
N TRP A 260 7.33 11.34 -36.56
CA TRP A 260 6.04 10.73 -36.82
C TRP A 260 5.35 11.35 -38.05
N ALA A 261 4.79 10.50 -38.91
CA ALA A 261 3.98 10.92 -40.03
C ALA A 261 2.57 11.37 -39.60
N GLU A 262 1.86 12.08 -40.49
CA GLU A 262 0.46 12.45 -40.25
C GLU A 262 -0.41 11.22 -39.99
N PRO A 263 -1.13 11.14 -38.87
CA PRO A 263 -1.97 10.00 -38.53
C PRO A 263 -3.09 9.76 -39.55
N LYS A 264 -3.29 8.51 -39.89
CA LYS A 264 -4.33 8.04 -40.80
C LYS A 264 -5.41 7.29 -40.02
N LYS A 265 -6.67 7.63 -40.25
CA LYS A 265 -7.82 6.96 -39.67
C LYS A 265 -7.85 5.50 -40.11
N LEU A 266 -8.07 4.55 -39.17
CA LEU A 266 -8.28 3.15 -39.51
C LEU A 266 -9.58 2.98 -40.30
N ASN A 267 -9.69 1.84 -41.00
CA ASN A 267 -10.84 1.56 -41.85
C ASN A 267 -12.17 1.41 -41.06
N ARG A 268 -13.30 1.32 -41.80
CA ARG A 268 -14.65 1.25 -41.23
C ARG A 268 -14.99 -0.04 -40.46
N ASN A 269 -14.15 -1.04 -40.54
CA ASN A 269 -14.29 -2.25 -39.75
C ASN A 269 -13.85 -2.04 -38.28
N ILE A 270 -12.98 -1.05 -38.04
CA ILE A 270 -12.53 -0.62 -36.74
C ILE A 270 -13.34 0.64 -36.33
N ASN A 271 -13.13 1.76 -37.04
CA ASN A 271 -13.82 3.02 -36.74
C ASN A 271 -15.25 3.02 -37.31
N SER A 272 -16.14 3.67 -36.60
CA SER A 272 -17.55 3.74 -37.01
C SER A 272 -18.10 5.16 -36.76
N THR A 273 -19.40 5.31 -36.72
CA THR A 273 -20.07 6.55 -36.25
C THR A 273 -20.34 6.53 -34.75
N ALA A 274 -19.98 5.43 -34.07
CA ALA A 274 -20.04 5.32 -32.62
C ALA A 274 -18.70 5.75 -32.00
N PHE A 275 -18.48 5.42 -30.74
CA PHE A 275 -17.28 5.78 -30.01
C PHE A 275 -16.33 4.57 -29.95
N GLU A 276 -15.09 4.77 -30.40
CA GLU A 276 -13.97 3.84 -30.29
C GLU A 276 -12.89 4.47 -29.39
N SER A 277 -12.61 3.82 -28.22
CA SER A 277 -11.80 4.41 -27.16
C SER A 277 -10.34 3.95 -27.16
N ASP A 278 -10.09 2.68 -27.38
CA ASP A 278 -8.76 2.05 -27.22
C ASP A 278 -8.59 0.84 -28.16
N ALA A 279 -7.33 0.45 -28.43
CA ALA A 279 -7.02 -0.70 -29.25
C ALA A 279 -5.65 -1.31 -28.93
N TYR A 280 -5.46 -2.56 -29.32
CA TYR A 280 -4.21 -3.30 -29.21
C TYR A 280 -3.97 -4.17 -30.43
N VAL A 281 -2.86 -3.95 -31.12
CA VAL A 281 -2.39 -4.81 -32.21
C VAL A 281 -1.46 -5.88 -31.65
N THR A 282 -1.72 -7.14 -31.99
CA THR A 282 -0.86 -8.25 -31.58
C THR A 282 0.56 -8.12 -32.10
N PRO A 283 1.59 -8.70 -31.43
CA PRO A 283 3.00 -8.56 -31.86
C PRO A 283 3.29 -9.03 -33.27
N ASP A 284 2.51 -10.00 -33.78
CA ASP A 284 2.60 -10.48 -35.18
C ASP A 284 1.95 -9.53 -36.20
N GLY A 285 1.27 -8.48 -35.73
CA GLY A 285 0.57 -7.50 -36.56
C GLY A 285 -0.68 -8.02 -37.27
N GLN A 286 -1.17 -9.23 -36.93
CA GLN A 286 -2.26 -9.89 -37.66
C GLN A 286 -3.64 -9.67 -37.03
N THR A 287 -3.72 -9.33 -35.77
CA THR A 287 -5.00 -9.14 -35.08
C THR A 287 -4.98 -7.79 -34.34
N ILE A 288 -6.08 -7.06 -34.42
CA ILE A 288 -6.35 -5.88 -33.58
C ILE A 288 -7.53 -6.18 -32.65
N TYR A 289 -7.35 -5.95 -31.35
CA TYR A 289 -8.43 -5.87 -30.38
C TYR A 289 -8.76 -4.41 -30.17
N PHE A 290 -10.03 -4.06 -29.99
CA PHE A 290 -10.45 -2.67 -29.81
C PHE A 290 -11.77 -2.59 -29.07
N SER A 291 -12.00 -1.45 -28.42
CA SER A 291 -13.24 -1.17 -27.71
C SER A 291 -14.11 -0.25 -28.54
N THR A 292 -15.38 -0.61 -28.67
CA THR A 292 -16.36 0.15 -29.46
C THR A 292 -17.77 0.09 -28.85
N SER A 293 -18.51 1.19 -28.92
CA SER A 293 -19.93 1.23 -28.52
C SER A 293 -20.89 0.90 -29.67
N LYS A 294 -20.39 0.60 -30.86
CA LYS A 294 -21.15 0.40 -32.11
C LYS A 294 -22.24 -0.67 -32.01
N TYR A 295 -22.00 -1.71 -31.25
CA TYR A 295 -22.88 -2.88 -31.21
C TYR A 295 -23.71 -2.98 -29.92
N SER A 296 -23.53 -2.03 -29.00
CA SER A 296 -24.27 -1.95 -27.75
C SER A 296 -25.56 -1.13 -27.93
N ALA A 297 -26.66 -1.61 -27.40
CA ALA A 297 -27.93 -0.88 -27.40
C ALA A 297 -27.95 0.28 -26.39
N ASP A 298 -27.21 0.15 -25.31
CA ASP A 298 -27.11 1.13 -24.23
C ASP A 298 -25.89 2.10 -24.41
N ASN A 299 -25.23 2.02 -25.58
CA ASN A 299 -24.04 2.81 -25.92
C ASN A 299 -22.85 2.55 -24.98
N THR A 300 -22.78 1.35 -24.39
CA THR A 300 -21.63 0.90 -23.59
C THR A 300 -20.52 0.37 -24.50
N LEU A 301 -19.27 0.44 -24.02
CA LEU A 301 -18.12 -0.11 -24.71
C LEU A 301 -18.06 -1.63 -24.56
N ASP A 302 -17.80 -2.30 -25.65
CA ASP A 302 -17.52 -3.75 -25.74
C ASP A 302 -16.22 -4.00 -26.46
N ILE A 303 -15.49 -5.04 -26.10
CA ILE A 303 -14.26 -5.45 -26.76
C ILE A 303 -14.56 -6.34 -27.98
N TYR A 304 -14.01 -5.92 -29.13
CA TYR A 304 -14.05 -6.65 -30.41
C TYR A 304 -12.64 -6.91 -30.92
N TYR A 305 -12.51 -7.78 -31.90
CA TYR A 305 -11.27 -8.00 -32.63
C TYR A 305 -11.52 -8.09 -34.13
N ALA A 306 -10.51 -7.75 -34.90
CA ALA A 306 -10.46 -7.94 -36.33
C ALA A 306 -9.11 -8.52 -36.76
N THR A 307 -9.09 -9.31 -37.85
CA THR A 307 -7.87 -9.87 -38.39
C THR A 307 -7.50 -9.17 -39.72
N ARG A 308 -6.21 -9.08 -40.01
CA ARG A 308 -5.76 -8.51 -41.30
C ARG A 308 -6.19 -9.38 -42.45
N GLU A 309 -6.66 -8.75 -43.51
CA GLU A 309 -6.95 -9.38 -44.79
C GLU A 309 -5.72 -9.36 -45.73
N ALA A 310 -5.75 -10.14 -46.79
CA ALA A 310 -4.66 -10.24 -47.78
C ALA A 310 -4.25 -8.89 -48.41
N GLY A 311 -5.16 -7.89 -48.39
CA GLY A 311 -4.89 -6.52 -48.84
C GLY A 311 -4.20 -5.62 -47.81
N GLY A 312 -3.97 -6.11 -46.60
CA GLY A 312 -3.34 -5.34 -45.49
C GLY A 312 -4.32 -4.55 -44.64
N ASP A 313 -5.57 -4.42 -45.00
CA ASP A 313 -6.62 -3.79 -44.23
C ASP A 313 -7.21 -4.71 -43.13
N TRP A 314 -7.89 -4.11 -42.16
CA TRP A 314 -8.61 -4.84 -41.15
C TRP A 314 -9.93 -5.39 -41.70
N GLY A 315 -10.17 -6.68 -41.51
CA GLY A 315 -11.41 -7.36 -41.86
C GLY A 315 -12.55 -7.05 -40.86
N PRO A 316 -13.72 -7.71 -41.04
CA PRO A 316 -14.90 -7.45 -40.19
C PRO A 316 -14.66 -7.73 -38.74
N ALA A 317 -15.16 -6.85 -37.89
CA ALA A 317 -15.10 -6.97 -36.43
C ALA A 317 -15.88 -8.18 -35.87
N LYS A 318 -15.33 -8.85 -34.90
CA LYS A 318 -15.94 -9.97 -34.19
C LYS A 318 -15.86 -9.72 -32.69
N SER A 319 -16.94 -10.00 -31.96
CA SER A 319 -16.95 -9.89 -30.51
C SER A 319 -16.01 -10.92 -29.86
N VAL A 320 -15.32 -10.53 -28.78
CA VAL A 320 -14.57 -11.48 -27.93
C VAL A 320 -15.50 -12.40 -27.12
N GLY A 321 -16.80 -12.11 -27.09
CA GLY A 321 -17.84 -12.93 -26.48
C GLY A 321 -18.31 -12.42 -25.11
N ASN A 322 -19.49 -12.87 -24.72
CA ASN A 322 -20.20 -12.42 -23.51
C ASN A 322 -19.63 -13.00 -22.19
N ILE A 323 -18.54 -13.76 -22.26
CA ILE A 323 -17.78 -14.15 -21.06
C ILE A 323 -16.90 -12.98 -20.61
N VAL A 324 -16.38 -12.20 -21.55
CA VAL A 324 -15.57 -10.99 -21.34
C VAL A 324 -16.46 -9.75 -21.33
N ASN A 325 -17.24 -9.54 -22.41
CA ASN A 325 -18.12 -8.38 -22.51
C ASN A 325 -19.34 -8.52 -21.59
N THR A 326 -19.68 -7.43 -20.91
CA THR A 326 -20.76 -7.32 -19.92
C THR A 326 -21.82 -6.31 -20.39
N PRO A 327 -22.96 -6.14 -19.69
CA PRO A 327 -23.87 -5.03 -19.94
C PRO A 327 -23.35 -3.64 -19.54
N TYR A 328 -22.11 -3.52 -19.13
CA TYR A 328 -21.41 -2.30 -18.73
C TYR A 328 -20.23 -2.07 -19.66
N ASP A 329 -19.49 -0.97 -19.45
CA ASP A 329 -18.31 -0.68 -20.25
C ASP A 329 -17.20 -1.72 -20.00
N ASP A 330 -16.70 -2.31 -21.09
CA ASP A 330 -15.53 -3.18 -21.15
C ASP A 330 -14.54 -2.54 -22.14
N ASP A 331 -13.37 -2.11 -21.67
CA ASP A 331 -12.47 -1.19 -22.35
C ASP A 331 -10.99 -1.55 -22.18
N SER A 332 -10.11 -0.84 -22.89
CA SER A 332 -8.65 -0.86 -22.78
C SER A 332 -8.03 -2.26 -22.91
N PRO A 333 -8.34 -3.03 -23.96
CA PRO A 333 -7.80 -4.38 -24.15
C PRO A 333 -6.28 -4.34 -24.35
N TYR A 334 -5.58 -5.25 -23.69
CA TYR A 334 -4.14 -5.46 -23.82
C TYR A 334 -3.82 -6.94 -23.68
N LEU A 335 -2.96 -7.48 -24.55
CA LEU A 335 -2.55 -8.88 -24.46
C LEU A 335 -1.12 -9.02 -23.95
N SER A 336 -0.89 -10.06 -23.14
CA SER A 336 0.47 -10.51 -22.84
C SER A 336 1.24 -10.82 -24.14
N ARG A 337 2.56 -10.74 -24.09
CA ARG A 337 3.42 -10.92 -25.28
C ARG A 337 3.23 -12.27 -25.99
N ASP A 338 2.86 -13.31 -25.25
CA ASP A 338 2.56 -14.64 -25.78
C ASP A 338 1.12 -14.76 -26.34
N GLY A 339 0.32 -13.70 -26.22
CA GLY A 339 -1.07 -13.64 -26.70
C GLY A 339 -2.06 -14.50 -25.92
N LYS A 340 -1.68 -15.06 -24.77
CA LYS A 340 -2.51 -16.01 -24.01
C LYS A 340 -3.31 -15.39 -22.89
N THR A 341 -2.91 -14.24 -22.39
CA THR A 341 -3.62 -13.49 -21.36
C THR A 341 -4.07 -12.15 -21.92
N MET A 342 -5.35 -11.86 -21.82
CA MET A 342 -5.91 -10.52 -22.07
C MET A 342 -6.14 -9.82 -20.75
N TYR A 343 -5.61 -8.61 -20.63
CA TYR A 343 -5.95 -7.63 -19.58
C TYR A 343 -6.90 -6.61 -20.18
N PHE A 344 -7.87 -6.18 -19.41
CA PHE A 344 -8.84 -5.17 -19.84
C PHE A 344 -9.46 -4.48 -18.63
N SER A 345 -10.07 -3.34 -18.83
CA SER A 345 -10.78 -2.59 -17.79
C SER A 345 -12.29 -2.78 -17.94
N SER A 346 -13.00 -3.03 -16.86
CA SER A 346 -14.44 -3.28 -16.90
C SER A 346 -15.16 -2.64 -15.71
N ARG A 347 -16.35 -2.09 -15.97
CA ARG A 347 -17.32 -1.66 -14.95
C ARG A 347 -18.30 -2.77 -14.56
N GLY A 348 -18.16 -3.93 -15.18
CA GLY A 348 -18.97 -5.12 -14.95
C GLY A 348 -18.31 -6.15 -14.03
N HIS A 349 -18.66 -7.42 -14.24
CA HIS A 349 -18.15 -8.55 -13.45
C HIS A 349 -18.27 -8.31 -11.93
N ASN A 350 -17.19 -8.60 -11.18
CA ASN A 350 -17.09 -8.36 -9.74
C ASN A 350 -16.23 -7.13 -9.43
N THR A 351 -16.45 -6.01 -10.14
CA THR A 351 -15.70 -4.76 -9.91
C THR A 351 -15.82 -4.28 -8.45
N MET A 352 -14.75 -3.63 -7.97
CA MET A 352 -14.72 -2.94 -6.68
C MET A 352 -15.44 -1.59 -6.73
N GLY A 353 -15.42 -0.90 -7.87
CA GLY A 353 -15.95 0.46 -7.93
C GLY A 353 -16.27 0.95 -9.34
N GLY A 354 -15.37 1.72 -9.91
CA GLY A 354 -15.42 2.21 -11.27
C GLY A 354 -15.00 1.15 -12.29
N TYR A 355 -14.07 1.51 -13.16
CA TYR A 355 -13.34 0.53 -13.95
C TYR A 355 -12.34 -0.21 -13.07
N ASP A 356 -12.38 -1.52 -13.08
CA ASP A 356 -11.37 -2.39 -12.52
C ASP A 356 -10.59 -3.10 -13.64
N VAL A 357 -9.32 -3.41 -13.41
CA VAL A 357 -8.52 -4.26 -14.29
C VAL A 357 -8.87 -5.72 -14.05
N PHE A 358 -9.16 -6.41 -15.13
CA PHE A 358 -9.38 -7.86 -15.17
C PHE A 358 -8.34 -8.53 -16.06
N LYS A 359 -8.11 -9.81 -15.85
CA LYS A 359 -7.38 -10.68 -16.76
C LYS A 359 -8.24 -11.89 -17.18
N SER A 360 -8.07 -12.32 -18.41
CA SER A 360 -8.71 -13.52 -18.96
C SER A 360 -7.69 -14.37 -19.73
N GLU A 361 -7.68 -15.66 -19.49
CA GLU A 361 -6.80 -16.61 -20.18
C GLU A 361 -7.50 -17.17 -21.41
N TYR A 362 -6.75 -17.31 -22.53
CA TYR A 362 -7.28 -17.88 -23.75
C TYR A 362 -7.32 -19.40 -23.69
N ASP A 363 -8.49 -19.97 -23.85
CA ASP A 363 -8.69 -21.42 -23.99
C ASP A 363 -8.36 -21.88 -25.42
N GLU A 364 -7.17 -22.42 -25.60
CA GLU A 364 -6.67 -22.92 -26.89
C GLU A 364 -7.55 -24.03 -27.49
N ILE A 365 -8.21 -24.82 -26.66
CA ILE A 365 -9.08 -25.92 -27.08
C ILE A 365 -10.46 -25.37 -27.45
N GLY A 366 -11.06 -24.58 -26.58
CA GLY A 366 -12.36 -23.97 -26.80
C GLY A 366 -12.36 -22.79 -27.76
N LYS A 367 -11.16 -22.29 -28.16
CA LYS A 367 -10.97 -21.11 -29.04
C LYS A 367 -11.74 -19.90 -28.56
N ARG A 368 -11.66 -19.62 -27.27
CA ARG A 368 -12.39 -18.53 -26.60
C ARG A 368 -11.63 -18.03 -25.38
N TRP A 369 -11.94 -16.81 -24.96
CA TRP A 369 -11.48 -16.27 -23.69
C TRP A 369 -12.20 -16.95 -22.52
N GLY A 370 -11.46 -17.23 -21.45
CA GLY A 370 -11.97 -17.80 -20.23
C GLY A 370 -12.71 -16.77 -19.35
N ARG A 371 -13.16 -17.21 -18.17
CA ARG A 371 -13.82 -16.32 -17.22
C ARG A 371 -12.83 -15.30 -16.68
N PRO A 372 -13.14 -13.99 -16.74
CA PRO A 372 -12.25 -12.97 -16.20
C PRO A 372 -12.06 -13.08 -14.69
N GLU A 373 -10.82 -12.86 -14.26
CA GLU A 373 -10.41 -12.70 -12.86
C GLU A 373 -10.12 -11.23 -12.59
N ASN A 374 -10.77 -10.66 -11.56
CA ASN A 374 -10.45 -9.32 -11.08
C ASN A 374 -9.03 -9.33 -10.48
N MET A 375 -8.17 -8.38 -10.85
CA MET A 375 -6.79 -8.29 -10.37
C MET A 375 -6.71 -8.02 -8.86
N GLY A 376 -7.79 -7.52 -8.26
CA GLY A 376 -7.93 -7.34 -6.82
C GLY A 376 -7.17 -6.14 -6.26
N TYR A 377 -7.38 -5.86 -4.98
CA TYR A 377 -6.63 -4.83 -4.25
C TYR A 377 -5.18 -5.29 -4.00
N PRO A 378 -4.15 -4.45 -4.18
CA PRO A 378 -4.17 -3.02 -4.44
C PRO A 378 -4.07 -2.61 -5.93
N VAL A 379 -4.16 -3.53 -6.90
CA VAL A 379 -4.21 -3.15 -8.32
C VAL A 379 -5.46 -2.32 -8.56
N ASN A 380 -6.61 -2.85 -8.16
CA ASN A 380 -7.90 -2.19 -8.25
C ASN A 380 -8.27 -1.50 -6.93
N THR A 381 -9.01 -0.40 -7.04
CA THR A 381 -9.48 0.46 -5.97
C THR A 381 -10.99 0.69 -6.07
N PRO A 382 -11.63 1.43 -5.14
CA PRO A 382 -13.04 1.81 -5.28
C PRO A 382 -13.34 2.80 -6.43
N ASP A 383 -12.34 3.32 -7.12
CA ASP A 383 -12.49 4.25 -8.25
C ASP A 383 -11.99 3.62 -9.56
N ASP A 384 -11.83 4.41 -10.63
CA ASP A 384 -11.38 3.90 -11.92
C ASP A 384 -9.89 3.51 -11.89
N ASP A 385 -9.61 2.27 -12.28
CA ASP A 385 -8.30 1.70 -12.54
C ASP A 385 -8.27 1.18 -13.99
N THR A 386 -7.45 1.79 -14.85
CA THR A 386 -7.53 1.61 -16.30
C THR A 386 -6.15 1.53 -16.96
N TYR A 387 -6.11 1.11 -18.22
CA TYR A 387 -4.90 1.10 -19.07
C TYR A 387 -3.75 0.30 -18.48
N TYR A 388 -4.05 -0.91 -18.04
CA TYR A 388 -3.03 -1.84 -17.56
C TYR A 388 -2.12 -2.28 -18.70
N ARG A 389 -0.80 -2.09 -18.56
CA ARG A 389 0.21 -2.42 -19.57
C ARG A 389 1.42 -3.05 -18.90
N LEU A 390 1.80 -4.27 -19.29
CA LEU A 390 3.02 -4.91 -18.80
C LEU A 390 4.27 -4.17 -19.32
N SER A 391 5.33 -4.16 -18.50
CA SER A 391 6.68 -3.86 -18.98
C SER A 391 7.11 -4.85 -20.07
N PRO A 392 8.08 -4.50 -20.93
CA PRO A 392 8.50 -5.37 -22.02
C PRO A 392 8.96 -6.76 -21.59
N ASP A 393 9.55 -6.87 -20.39
CA ASP A 393 9.99 -8.13 -19.79
C ASP A 393 8.92 -8.80 -18.90
N GLY A 394 7.79 -8.14 -18.68
CA GLY A 394 6.68 -8.61 -17.83
C GLY A 394 6.99 -8.60 -16.34
N SER A 395 8.07 -7.96 -15.90
CA SER A 395 8.47 -7.92 -14.49
C SER A 395 7.59 -7.01 -13.64
N TYR A 396 6.98 -5.99 -14.22
CA TYR A 396 6.04 -5.07 -13.61
C TYR A 396 5.01 -4.58 -14.65
N ALA A 397 4.10 -3.73 -14.26
CA ALA A 397 3.13 -3.13 -15.16
C ALA A 397 2.92 -1.64 -14.85
N TYR A 398 2.35 -0.93 -15.82
CA TYR A 398 1.83 0.42 -15.66
C TYR A 398 0.31 0.38 -15.51
N LEU A 399 -0.23 1.37 -14.83
CA LEU A 399 -1.66 1.53 -14.56
C LEU A 399 -2.00 3.00 -14.42
N SER A 400 -3.18 3.41 -14.88
CA SER A 400 -3.75 4.73 -14.58
C SER A 400 -4.86 4.59 -13.56
N SER A 401 -4.85 5.41 -12.51
CA SER A 401 -5.77 5.27 -11.38
C SER A 401 -6.13 6.61 -10.73
N TYR A 402 -7.38 6.73 -10.27
CA TYR A 402 -7.88 7.82 -9.42
C TYR A 402 -7.71 7.55 -7.91
N ARG A 403 -6.83 6.66 -7.50
CA ARG A 403 -6.67 6.26 -6.09
C ARG A 403 -6.31 7.40 -5.16
N ILE A 404 -6.65 7.26 -3.88
CA ILE A 404 -6.27 8.20 -2.83
C ILE A 404 -4.74 8.30 -2.75
N GLY A 405 -4.23 9.50 -2.49
CA GLY A 405 -2.80 9.79 -2.37
C GLY A 405 -2.09 10.08 -3.69
N GLY A 406 -2.83 10.30 -4.77
CA GLY A 406 -2.33 10.82 -6.03
C GLY A 406 -1.99 12.32 -5.99
N TYR A 407 -1.45 12.84 -7.10
CA TYR A 407 -1.11 14.26 -7.25
C TYR A 407 -2.30 15.10 -7.73
N GLY A 408 -3.27 14.46 -8.37
CA GLY A 408 -4.37 15.19 -8.95
C GLY A 408 -5.60 14.34 -9.25
N GLU A 409 -6.01 14.34 -10.50
CA GLU A 409 -7.07 13.47 -10.99
C GLU A 409 -6.54 12.04 -11.19
N LYS A 410 -6.48 11.54 -12.41
CA LYS A 410 -5.92 10.22 -12.72
C LYS A 410 -4.41 10.33 -12.82
N ASP A 411 -3.69 9.53 -12.07
CA ASP A 411 -2.23 9.42 -12.08
C ASP A 411 -1.77 8.10 -12.69
N ILE A 412 -0.53 8.06 -13.17
CA ILE A 412 0.13 6.83 -13.63
C ILE A 412 0.94 6.22 -12.48
N TYR A 413 0.77 4.91 -12.33
CA TYR A 413 1.43 4.07 -11.32
C TYR A 413 2.17 2.92 -11.97
N THR A 414 3.18 2.39 -11.27
CA THR A 414 3.71 1.06 -11.54
C THR A 414 3.14 0.04 -10.58
N ILE A 415 2.86 -1.14 -11.10
CA ILE A 415 2.40 -2.33 -10.39
C ILE A 415 3.58 -3.29 -10.33
N ASN A 416 4.16 -3.44 -9.16
CA ASN A 416 5.34 -4.26 -8.95
C ASN A 416 4.94 -5.53 -8.20
N TYR A 417 5.13 -6.67 -8.85
CA TYR A 417 4.88 -7.95 -8.23
C TYR A 417 6.00 -8.28 -7.25
N ILE A 418 5.62 -8.56 -6.01
CA ILE A 418 6.60 -9.01 -5.02
C ILE A 418 7.02 -10.43 -5.42
N ARG A 419 8.29 -10.58 -5.79
CA ARG A 419 8.89 -11.82 -6.26
C ARG A 419 9.90 -12.34 -5.27
N ASN A 420 10.22 -13.63 -5.36
CA ASN A 420 11.26 -14.24 -4.57
C ASN A 420 12.61 -14.17 -5.30
N ALA A 421 13.62 -13.66 -4.61
CA ALA A 421 15.01 -13.77 -5.02
C ALA A 421 15.74 -14.78 -4.14
N THR A 422 16.51 -15.64 -4.72
CA THR A 422 17.43 -16.49 -3.96
C THR A 422 18.73 -15.75 -3.68
N ILE A 423 19.10 -15.57 -2.43
CA ILE A 423 20.45 -15.18 -2.04
C ILE A 423 21.21 -16.42 -1.53
N ARG A 424 22.40 -16.65 -2.06
CA ARG A 424 23.27 -17.77 -1.66
C ARG A 424 24.72 -17.34 -1.57
N GLY A 425 25.51 -18.10 -0.84
CA GLY A 425 26.95 -17.84 -0.70
C GLY A 425 27.59 -18.70 0.36
N LYS A 426 28.76 -18.28 0.78
CA LYS A 426 29.55 -18.93 1.84
C LYS A 426 29.97 -17.90 2.89
N VAL A 427 30.23 -18.41 4.09
CA VAL A 427 30.87 -17.60 5.14
C VAL A 427 32.31 -18.07 5.29
N PHE A 428 33.24 -17.12 5.15
CA PHE A 428 34.68 -17.34 5.24
C PHE A 428 35.27 -16.67 6.48
N SER A 429 36.42 -17.18 6.93
CA SER A 429 37.24 -16.46 7.89
C SER A 429 37.84 -15.18 7.27
N ALA A 430 37.74 -14.06 7.96
CA ALA A 430 38.42 -12.82 7.54
C ALA A 430 39.95 -12.88 7.64
N ARG A 431 40.49 -13.87 8.40
CA ARG A 431 41.94 -14.11 8.52
C ARG A 431 42.48 -14.98 7.39
N ASP A 432 41.65 -15.86 6.88
CA ASP A 432 41.99 -16.75 5.77
C ASP A 432 40.74 -16.95 4.90
N SER A 433 40.71 -16.25 3.78
CA SER A 433 39.58 -16.22 2.84
C SER A 433 39.35 -17.55 2.11
N SER A 434 40.21 -18.57 2.31
CA SER A 434 40.01 -19.92 1.79
C SER A 434 39.29 -20.83 2.81
N THR A 435 39.33 -20.50 4.09
CA THR A 435 38.70 -21.26 5.15
C THR A 435 37.23 -20.90 5.32
N VAL A 436 36.33 -21.84 5.03
CA VAL A 436 34.89 -21.68 5.26
C VAL A 436 34.57 -21.93 6.75
N ILE A 437 33.58 -21.21 7.27
CA ILE A 437 33.09 -21.32 8.63
C ILE A 437 31.71 -22.00 8.62
N PRO A 438 31.60 -23.26 9.06
CA PRO A 438 30.33 -23.97 9.15
C PRO A 438 29.52 -23.55 10.38
N GLY A 439 28.21 -23.79 10.34
CA GLY A 439 27.32 -23.56 11.48
C GLY A 439 27.18 -22.06 11.84
N VAL A 440 27.43 -21.17 10.90
CA VAL A 440 27.15 -19.72 11.04
C VAL A 440 25.69 -19.47 10.74
N GLU A 441 25.03 -18.78 11.63
CA GLU A 441 23.65 -18.35 11.48
C GLU A 441 23.59 -17.00 10.77
N LEU A 442 22.76 -16.92 9.74
CA LEU A 442 22.44 -15.69 9.01
C LEU A 442 20.97 -15.35 9.21
N VAL A 443 20.70 -14.19 9.77
CA VAL A 443 19.34 -13.67 9.96
C VAL A 443 19.16 -12.42 9.10
N PHE A 444 18.21 -12.50 8.18
CA PHE A 444 17.86 -11.40 7.27
C PHE A 444 16.60 -10.72 7.80
N SER A 445 16.74 -9.55 8.38
CA SER A 445 15.64 -8.77 8.96
C SER A 445 15.26 -7.62 8.04
N GLY A 446 13.98 -7.46 7.72
CA GLY A 446 13.44 -6.39 6.89
C GLY A 446 12.06 -5.97 7.37
N THR A 447 11.43 -5.06 6.65
CA THR A 447 10.05 -4.63 6.92
C THR A 447 9.21 -4.68 5.65
N GLN A 448 7.93 -5.00 5.80
CA GLN A 448 6.94 -4.85 4.72
C GLN A 448 6.50 -3.37 4.59
N ALA A 449 5.78 -3.05 3.51
CA ALA A 449 5.22 -1.71 3.29
C ALA A 449 4.28 -1.27 4.41
N ASP A 450 3.56 -2.19 5.04
CA ASP A 450 2.70 -1.99 6.20
C ASP A 450 3.45 -1.93 7.54
N LYS A 451 4.80 -1.86 7.51
CA LYS A 451 5.72 -1.89 8.66
C LYS A 451 5.76 -3.22 9.42
N THR A 452 5.14 -4.28 8.91
CA THR A 452 5.29 -5.63 9.49
C THR A 452 6.74 -6.10 9.35
N ALA A 453 7.31 -6.59 10.44
CA ALA A 453 8.67 -7.11 10.45
C ALA A 453 8.77 -8.42 9.65
N LEU A 454 9.81 -8.51 8.81
CA LEU A 454 10.19 -9.73 8.10
C LEU A 454 11.49 -10.27 8.66
N SER A 455 11.57 -11.58 8.83
CA SER A 455 12.80 -12.24 9.21
C SER A 455 12.93 -13.57 8.49
N PHE A 456 14.04 -13.74 7.78
CA PHE A 456 14.42 -14.98 7.11
C PHE A 456 15.75 -15.43 7.67
N ARG A 457 16.00 -16.73 7.65
CA ARG A 457 17.17 -17.32 8.29
C ARG A 457 17.69 -18.54 7.56
N ASP A 458 18.99 -18.72 7.60
CA ASP A 458 19.67 -19.96 7.29
C ASP A 458 20.89 -20.16 8.18
N VAL A 459 21.41 -21.39 8.21
CA VAL A 459 22.64 -21.75 8.91
C VAL A 459 23.56 -22.41 7.90
N THR A 460 24.82 -21.95 7.84
CA THR A 460 25.79 -22.51 6.89
C THR A 460 25.99 -24.01 7.09
N LYS A 461 26.00 -24.75 5.98
CA LYS A 461 26.15 -26.20 5.97
C LYS A 461 27.48 -26.63 6.62
N PRO A 462 27.47 -27.70 7.45
CA PRO A 462 28.67 -28.12 8.20
C PRO A 462 29.87 -28.41 7.32
N GLU A 463 29.67 -28.96 6.12
CA GLU A 463 30.76 -29.46 5.28
C GLU A 463 31.28 -28.43 4.28
N THR A 464 30.41 -27.52 3.81
CA THR A 464 30.71 -26.64 2.69
C THR A 464 30.67 -25.18 3.03
N GLY A 465 30.12 -24.80 4.21
CA GLY A 465 29.91 -23.41 4.60
C GLY A 465 28.87 -22.65 3.75
N ASP A 466 28.10 -23.36 2.90
CA ASP A 466 27.09 -22.76 2.05
C ASP A 466 25.84 -22.36 2.82
N TYR A 467 25.22 -21.28 2.43
CA TYR A 467 23.88 -20.87 2.85
C TYR A 467 23.02 -20.50 1.63
N GLN A 468 21.70 -20.57 1.81
CA GLN A 468 20.72 -20.12 0.81
C GLN A 468 19.44 -19.66 1.49
N VAL A 469 18.98 -18.45 1.15
CA VAL A 469 17.75 -17.85 1.67
C VAL A 469 16.93 -17.27 0.51
N ASN A 470 15.61 -17.41 0.58
CA ASN A 470 14.72 -16.72 -0.34
C ASN A 470 14.24 -15.41 0.31
N LEU A 471 14.46 -14.30 -0.36
CA LEU A 471 14.10 -12.96 0.09
C LEU A 471 13.06 -12.36 -0.88
N LEU A 472 12.24 -11.48 -0.36
CA LEU A 472 11.24 -10.77 -1.18
C LEU A 472 11.86 -9.53 -1.84
N SER A 473 11.47 -9.25 -3.08
CA SER A 473 11.91 -8.06 -3.85
C SER A 473 11.47 -6.74 -3.22
N GLY A 474 12.13 -5.65 -3.64
CA GLY A 474 11.79 -4.30 -3.26
C GLY A 474 12.05 -3.95 -1.80
N ARG A 475 12.98 -4.64 -1.15
CA ARG A 475 13.23 -4.47 0.29
C ARG A 475 14.70 -4.39 0.62
N THR A 476 14.97 -3.65 1.68
CA THR A 476 16.28 -3.60 2.32
C THR A 476 16.29 -4.54 3.52
N TYR A 477 17.27 -5.42 3.57
CA TYR A 477 17.46 -6.37 4.65
C TYR A 477 18.72 -6.04 5.44
N GLN A 478 18.60 -6.03 6.76
CA GLN A 478 19.75 -6.09 7.67
C GLN A 478 20.13 -7.56 7.90
N ILE A 479 21.33 -7.93 7.55
CA ILE A 479 21.83 -9.31 7.66
C ILE A 479 22.73 -9.40 8.88
N ALA A 480 22.24 -10.06 9.91
CA ALA A 480 23.06 -10.39 11.07
C ALA A 480 23.72 -11.77 10.87
N VAL A 481 25.04 -11.80 10.92
CA VAL A 481 25.87 -13.00 10.79
C VAL A 481 26.35 -13.38 12.19
N SER A 482 25.92 -14.53 12.69
CA SER A 482 26.16 -14.96 14.07
C SER A 482 26.76 -16.37 14.13
N LYS A 483 27.66 -16.61 15.07
CA LYS A 483 28.24 -17.94 15.36
C LYS A 483 28.22 -18.18 16.86
N ASP A 484 27.79 -19.37 17.28
CA ASP A 484 27.68 -19.77 18.67
C ASP A 484 26.92 -18.77 19.56
N GLY A 485 25.87 -18.12 18.99
CA GLY A 485 25.07 -17.10 19.64
C GLY A 485 25.67 -15.69 19.66
N GLN A 486 26.85 -15.50 19.10
CA GLN A 486 27.52 -14.22 18.99
C GLN A 486 27.26 -13.60 17.62
N ASN A 487 26.75 -12.36 17.59
CA ASN A 487 26.69 -11.57 16.36
C ASN A 487 28.10 -11.06 16.03
N ILE A 488 28.65 -11.52 14.91
CA ILE A 488 30.01 -11.20 14.48
C ILE A 488 30.04 -10.10 13.42
N LYS A 489 28.95 -9.91 12.67
CA LYS A 489 28.87 -8.92 11.60
C LYS A 489 27.41 -8.59 11.29
N THR A 490 27.16 -7.34 10.96
CA THR A 490 25.88 -6.91 10.40
C THR A 490 26.16 -6.17 9.10
N GLU A 491 25.41 -6.48 8.05
CA GLU A 491 25.48 -5.81 6.74
C GLU A 491 24.08 -5.52 6.22
N GLU A 492 24.00 -4.52 5.36
CA GLU A 492 22.78 -4.22 4.62
C GLU A 492 22.80 -4.87 3.24
N PHE A 493 21.63 -5.33 2.78
CA PHE A 493 21.43 -5.88 1.46
C PHE A 493 20.09 -5.44 0.89
N VAL A 494 20.12 -4.85 -0.31
CA VAL A 494 18.93 -4.40 -1.03
C VAL A 494 18.59 -5.44 -2.09
N VAL A 495 17.36 -5.96 -2.05
CA VAL A 495 16.79 -6.75 -3.15
C VAL A 495 16.01 -5.80 -4.03
N PRO A 496 16.42 -5.55 -5.30
CA PRO A 496 15.71 -4.66 -6.20
C PRO A 496 14.25 -5.08 -6.39
N MET A 497 13.38 -4.15 -6.73
CA MET A 497 11.98 -4.43 -7.04
C MET A 497 11.86 -5.21 -8.36
N SER A 498 12.56 -4.75 -9.40
CA SER A 498 12.56 -5.32 -10.74
C SER A 498 13.47 -6.55 -10.83
N ILE A 499 12.98 -7.68 -10.38
CA ILE A 499 13.61 -9.01 -10.53
C ILE A 499 12.62 -10.01 -11.11
N ASN A 500 13.13 -11.14 -11.61
CA ASN A 500 12.30 -12.29 -11.96
C ASN A 500 12.44 -13.41 -10.90
N ASP A 501 11.53 -14.37 -10.92
CA ASP A 501 11.48 -15.46 -9.93
C ASP A 501 12.68 -16.42 -9.99
N SER A 502 13.55 -16.30 -11.00
CA SER A 502 14.80 -17.05 -11.14
C SER A 502 16.04 -16.25 -10.71
N THR A 503 15.87 -15.01 -10.22
CA THR A 503 16.99 -14.16 -9.81
C THR A 503 17.74 -14.76 -8.63
N VAL A 504 19.04 -14.93 -8.82
CA VAL A 504 19.95 -15.46 -7.80
C VAL A 504 21.06 -14.46 -7.53
N PHE A 505 21.15 -14.00 -6.29
CA PHE A 505 22.27 -13.19 -5.81
C PHE A 505 23.33 -14.08 -5.15
N THR A 506 24.59 -13.82 -5.43
CA THR A 506 25.70 -14.48 -4.75
C THR A 506 26.37 -13.48 -3.81
N LYS A 507 26.36 -13.76 -2.50
CA LYS A 507 27.00 -12.91 -1.48
C LYS A 507 27.78 -13.77 -0.50
N ASN A 508 29.07 -13.54 -0.41
CA ASN A 508 29.93 -14.18 0.59
C ASN A 508 30.15 -13.23 1.76
N PHE A 509 30.26 -13.79 2.96
CA PHE A 509 30.62 -13.04 4.16
C PHE A 509 31.99 -13.42 4.63
N TYR A 510 32.77 -12.43 5.05
CA TYR A 510 34.08 -12.59 5.65
C TYR A 510 34.00 -12.08 7.08
N VAL A 511 34.16 -12.98 8.06
CA VAL A 511 33.94 -12.67 9.47
C VAL A 511 35.17 -12.94 10.33
N PRO A 512 35.52 -12.05 11.26
CA PRO A 512 36.56 -12.29 12.26
C PRO A 512 35.98 -13.26 13.31
N TYR A 513 36.19 -14.56 13.10
CA TYR A 513 35.75 -15.58 14.05
C TYR A 513 36.94 -16.11 14.83
N THR A 514 36.81 -16.11 16.15
CA THR A 514 37.74 -16.82 17.07
C THR A 514 36.90 -17.84 17.83
N ASP A 515 37.23 -19.11 17.72
CA ASP A 515 36.51 -20.17 18.41
C ASP A 515 36.63 -19.98 19.94
N THR A 516 35.53 -19.53 20.54
CA THR A 516 35.42 -19.40 21.98
C THR A 516 34.36 -20.38 22.46
N SER A 517 34.81 -21.55 22.86
CA SER A 517 33.99 -22.65 23.42
C SER A 517 33.25 -22.32 24.74
N ALA A 518 33.29 -21.04 25.16
CA ALA A 518 32.72 -20.57 26.42
C ALA A 518 31.19 -20.29 26.39
N ALA A 519 30.58 -20.15 25.21
CA ALA A 519 29.12 -19.90 25.11
C ALA A 519 28.25 -21.10 25.49
N SER A 520 28.85 -22.31 25.58
CA SER A 520 28.16 -23.54 25.98
C SER A 520 27.85 -23.63 27.50
N MET A 521 28.29 -22.66 28.30
CA MET A 521 28.19 -22.73 29.78
C MET A 521 26.82 -22.26 30.34
N TYR A 522 25.99 -21.56 29.54
CA TYR A 522 24.68 -21.09 30.01
C TYR A 522 23.57 -21.67 29.15
N SER A 523 22.75 -22.52 29.73
CA SER A 523 21.55 -23.08 29.12
C SER A 523 20.32 -22.52 29.84
N PHE A 524 19.42 -21.90 29.12
CA PHE A 524 18.13 -21.45 29.62
C PHE A 524 17.02 -22.42 29.22
N ASN A 525 16.07 -22.66 30.09
CA ASN A 525 14.91 -23.46 29.76
C ASN A 525 13.99 -22.68 28.83
N LYS A 526 13.23 -23.41 28.00
CA LYS A 526 12.22 -22.87 27.11
C LYS A 526 10.97 -22.53 27.91
N ILE A 527 10.26 -21.50 27.48
CA ILE A 527 8.91 -21.22 27.98
C ILE A 527 7.87 -21.56 26.91
N TYR A 528 6.70 -22.00 27.35
CA TYR A 528 5.65 -22.54 26.48
C TYR A 528 4.39 -21.69 26.53
N PHE A 529 3.61 -21.74 25.43
CA PHE A 529 2.38 -20.95 25.26
C PHE A 529 1.19 -21.82 24.91
N ASP A 530 0.00 -21.34 25.24
CA ASP A 530 -1.24 -21.93 24.78
C ASP A 530 -1.43 -21.74 23.26
N THR A 531 -2.35 -22.52 22.70
CA THR A 531 -2.76 -22.39 21.31
C THR A 531 -3.22 -20.97 21.04
N ASP A 532 -2.67 -20.37 19.99
CA ASP A 532 -3.06 -19.04 19.50
C ASP A 532 -2.93 -17.90 20.55
N LYS A 533 -2.09 -18.12 21.57
CA LYS A 533 -1.84 -17.13 22.63
C LYS A 533 -0.35 -16.81 22.74
N TYR A 534 -0.08 -15.61 23.23
CA TYR A 534 1.25 -15.10 23.60
C TYR A 534 1.31 -14.62 25.05
N ASN A 535 0.24 -14.84 25.84
CA ASN A 535 0.24 -14.54 27.27
C ASN A 535 1.17 -15.51 28.00
N LEU A 536 2.01 -14.97 28.89
CA LEU A 536 2.90 -15.79 29.73
C LEU A 536 2.08 -16.64 30.69
N ARG A 537 2.40 -17.91 30.78
CA ARG A 537 1.84 -18.84 31.75
C ARG A 537 2.52 -18.65 33.12
N PRO A 538 1.90 -19.06 34.25
CA PRO A 538 2.53 -19.02 35.56
C PRO A 538 3.90 -19.72 35.61
N GLU A 539 4.00 -20.90 34.97
CA GLU A 539 5.24 -21.68 34.88
C GLU A 539 6.32 -20.93 34.08
N SER A 540 5.91 -20.22 33.02
CA SER A 540 6.81 -19.38 32.22
C SER A 540 7.38 -18.22 33.05
N ILE A 541 6.62 -17.65 33.98
CA ILE A 541 7.08 -16.58 34.85
C ILE A 541 8.20 -17.09 35.77
N THR A 542 8.07 -18.29 36.34
CA THR A 542 9.10 -18.90 37.20
C THR A 542 10.43 -19.05 36.44
N GLU A 543 10.37 -19.50 35.18
CA GLU A 543 11.58 -19.63 34.36
C GLU A 543 12.16 -18.26 33.96
N LEU A 544 11.32 -17.29 33.62
CA LEU A 544 11.75 -15.92 33.33
C LEU A 544 12.43 -15.26 34.54
N ASP A 545 11.95 -15.51 35.76
CA ASP A 545 12.59 -15.04 36.99
C ASP A 545 13.96 -15.69 37.21
N ASN A 546 14.12 -16.98 36.85
CA ASN A 546 15.41 -17.63 36.85
C ASN A 546 16.39 -16.99 35.86
N ILE A 547 15.92 -16.70 34.64
CA ILE A 547 16.69 -15.95 33.61
C ILE A 547 17.08 -14.57 34.12
N VAL A 548 16.17 -13.82 34.75
CA VAL A 548 16.45 -12.52 35.38
C VAL A 548 17.57 -12.63 36.41
N ARG A 549 17.52 -13.65 37.28
CA ARG A 549 18.55 -13.90 38.31
C ARG A 549 19.92 -14.15 37.69
N ILE A 550 19.99 -14.97 36.64
CA ILE A 550 21.23 -15.28 35.92
C ILE A 550 21.77 -14.02 35.22
N LEU A 551 20.94 -13.27 34.51
CA LEU A 551 21.33 -12.07 33.79
C LEU A 551 21.77 -10.93 34.71
N LYS A 552 21.16 -10.80 35.90
CA LYS A 552 21.59 -9.85 36.93
C LYS A 552 22.91 -10.20 37.56
N ALA A 553 23.14 -11.52 37.80
CA ALA A 553 24.40 -12.02 38.33
C ALA A 553 25.56 -11.93 37.31
N ASN A 554 25.23 -11.84 36.01
CA ASN A 554 26.22 -11.83 34.90
C ASN A 554 25.95 -10.65 33.95
N PRO A 555 26.39 -9.41 34.29
CA PRO A 555 26.09 -8.21 33.52
C PRO A 555 26.59 -8.23 32.05
N GLY A 556 27.63 -9.02 31.74
CA GLY A 556 28.19 -9.17 30.40
C GLY A 556 27.39 -10.10 29.50
N ILE A 557 26.42 -10.86 30.01
CA ILE A 557 25.59 -11.73 29.16
C ILE A 557 24.51 -10.95 28.46
N ASN A 558 24.46 -11.08 27.12
CA ASN A 558 23.36 -10.64 26.27
C ASN A 558 22.61 -11.85 25.74
N ILE A 559 21.30 -11.72 25.47
CA ILE A 559 20.47 -12.82 25.00
C ILE A 559 19.64 -12.48 23.78
N SER A 560 19.41 -13.47 22.92
CA SER A 560 18.35 -13.51 21.94
C SER A 560 17.12 -14.20 22.55
N VAL A 561 15.95 -13.60 22.35
CA VAL A 561 14.64 -14.10 22.77
C VAL A 561 13.90 -14.57 21.52
N GLU A 562 13.79 -15.87 21.32
CA GLU A 562 13.42 -16.51 20.05
C GLU A 562 12.03 -17.13 20.11
N GLY A 563 11.04 -16.52 19.40
CA GLY A 563 9.64 -16.96 19.43
C GLY A 563 9.30 -17.95 18.30
N ASN A 564 8.63 -19.04 18.68
CA ASN A 564 8.25 -20.14 17.78
C ASN A 564 6.75 -20.48 17.90
N THR A 565 6.18 -21.06 16.84
CA THR A 565 4.78 -21.53 16.78
C THR A 565 4.70 -22.98 16.31
N ASP A 566 3.53 -23.60 16.45
CA ASP A 566 3.18 -24.79 15.68
C ASP A 566 2.78 -24.41 14.25
N SER A 567 2.52 -25.37 13.36
CA SER A 567 2.25 -25.19 11.94
C SER A 567 0.78 -24.93 11.61
N ARG A 568 -0.09 -24.66 12.58
CA ARG A 568 -1.47 -24.25 12.34
C ARG A 568 -1.49 -22.77 11.96
N ASN A 569 -2.32 -22.38 11.04
CA ASN A 569 -2.39 -21.05 10.43
C ASN A 569 -1.33 -20.81 9.32
N THR A 570 -1.36 -19.63 8.73
CA THR A 570 -0.43 -19.25 7.67
C THR A 570 0.96 -18.93 8.26
N ASP A 571 2.01 -19.12 7.48
CA ASP A 571 3.38 -18.78 7.86
C ASP A 571 3.49 -17.31 8.31
N GLN A 572 2.84 -16.38 7.61
CA GLN A 572 2.81 -14.97 7.97
C GLN A 572 2.16 -14.73 9.35
N TYR A 573 1.02 -15.35 9.61
CA TYR A 573 0.37 -15.30 10.92
C TYR A 573 1.28 -15.86 12.01
N ASN A 574 1.92 -16.99 11.75
CA ASN A 574 2.82 -17.65 12.67
C ASN A 574 4.09 -16.84 12.96
N MET A 575 4.60 -16.10 11.98
CA MET A 575 5.69 -15.13 12.19
C MET A 575 5.29 -14.02 13.18
N VAL A 576 4.10 -13.43 13.01
CA VAL A 576 3.58 -12.41 13.94
C VAL A 576 3.33 -12.99 15.33
N LEU A 577 2.70 -14.17 15.42
CA LEU A 577 2.45 -14.85 16.71
C LEU A 577 3.75 -15.19 17.43
N GLY A 578 4.76 -15.67 16.70
CA GLY A 578 6.09 -15.93 17.22
C GLY A 578 6.74 -14.65 17.75
N GLN A 579 6.63 -13.53 17.02
CA GLN A 579 7.15 -12.24 17.48
C GLN A 579 6.44 -11.77 18.77
N ASN A 580 5.13 -11.85 18.83
CA ASN A 580 4.36 -11.49 20.03
C ASN A 580 4.77 -12.33 21.25
N ARG A 581 5.12 -13.60 21.06
CA ARG A 581 5.65 -14.48 22.12
C ARG A 581 7.03 -14.06 22.60
N ALA A 582 7.93 -13.73 21.67
CA ALA A 582 9.25 -13.21 22.01
C ALA A 582 9.14 -11.88 22.75
N ASP A 583 8.29 -10.98 22.27
CA ASP A 583 8.07 -9.66 22.88
C ASP A 583 7.42 -9.75 24.26
N ALA A 584 6.54 -10.72 24.49
CA ALA A 584 5.96 -10.95 25.82
C ALA A 584 7.05 -11.33 26.85
N ALA A 585 7.97 -12.21 26.48
CA ALA A 585 9.11 -12.57 27.32
C ALA A 585 10.10 -11.41 27.49
N TYR A 586 10.47 -10.73 26.40
CA TYR A 586 11.32 -9.54 26.41
C TYR A 586 10.76 -8.44 27.34
N ASN A 587 9.49 -8.11 27.21
CA ASN A 587 8.84 -7.10 28.02
C ASN A 587 8.78 -7.49 29.51
N TYR A 588 8.70 -8.79 29.83
CA TYR A 588 8.82 -9.27 31.19
C TYR A 588 10.22 -9.00 31.73
N LEU A 589 11.27 -9.44 31.03
CA LEU A 589 12.67 -9.28 31.43
C LEU A 589 13.03 -7.78 31.59
N LYS A 590 12.57 -6.93 30.67
CA LYS A 590 12.74 -5.48 30.74
C LYS A 590 12.10 -4.90 31.99
N ARG A 591 10.86 -5.29 32.33
CA ARG A 591 10.18 -4.85 33.57
C ARG A 591 10.91 -5.29 34.83
N GLN A 592 11.61 -6.41 34.77
CA GLN A 592 12.45 -6.90 35.86
C GLN A 592 13.81 -6.22 35.94
N GLY A 593 14.08 -5.23 35.07
CA GLY A 593 15.26 -4.39 35.14
C GLY A 593 16.45 -4.88 34.29
N ILE A 594 16.23 -5.80 33.35
CA ILE A 594 17.26 -6.15 32.36
C ILE A 594 17.29 -5.05 31.29
N ALA A 595 18.47 -4.50 31.03
CA ALA A 595 18.66 -3.42 30.06
C ALA A 595 18.29 -3.89 28.64
N GLU A 596 17.57 -3.03 27.89
CA GLU A 596 17.13 -3.33 26.51
C GLU A 596 18.30 -3.62 25.58
N THR A 597 19.43 -2.95 25.77
CA THR A 597 20.67 -3.17 25.01
C THR A 597 21.25 -4.57 25.16
N ARG A 598 20.78 -5.35 26.12
CA ARG A 598 21.25 -6.72 26.40
C ARG A 598 20.35 -7.79 25.79
N MET A 599 19.27 -7.40 25.14
CA MET A 599 18.26 -8.32 24.63
C MET A 599 17.87 -7.97 23.20
N VAL A 600 17.68 -9.00 22.37
CA VAL A 600 17.07 -8.87 21.05
C VAL A 600 15.94 -9.87 20.92
N THR A 601 14.87 -9.54 20.18
CA THR A 601 13.77 -10.47 19.90
C THR A 601 13.83 -10.93 18.45
N VAL A 602 13.53 -12.20 18.22
CA VAL A 602 13.50 -12.81 16.89
C VAL A 602 12.32 -13.78 16.80
N SER A 603 11.55 -13.71 15.72
CA SER A 603 10.51 -14.70 15.43
C SER A 603 10.99 -15.69 14.37
N TYR A 604 10.68 -16.97 14.61
CA TYR A 604 10.86 -18.03 13.63
C TYR A 604 9.51 -18.58 13.12
N GLY A 605 8.39 -18.12 13.69
CA GLY A 605 7.09 -18.69 13.37
C GLY A 605 7.12 -20.21 13.50
N GLU A 606 6.62 -20.92 12.50
CA GLU A 606 6.62 -22.41 12.44
C GLU A 606 7.89 -23.02 11.87
N ARG A 607 8.86 -22.20 11.43
CA ARG A 607 10.02 -22.62 10.62
C ARG A 607 11.09 -23.38 11.42
N ARG A 608 10.99 -23.42 12.77
CA ARG A 608 11.91 -24.14 13.66
C ARG A 608 11.16 -25.10 14.58
N PRO A 609 10.51 -26.13 14.05
CA PRO A 609 9.84 -27.10 14.90
C PRO A 609 10.89 -27.88 15.72
N THR A 610 10.62 -28.08 17.02
CA THR A 610 11.41 -28.92 17.91
C THR A 610 10.85 -30.34 17.98
N ALA A 611 9.59 -30.52 17.53
CA ALA A 611 8.90 -31.78 17.37
C ALA A 611 8.04 -31.76 16.09
N PRO A 612 7.69 -32.90 15.47
CA PRO A 612 6.75 -32.97 14.38
C PRO A 612 5.42 -32.30 14.75
N ASN A 613 4.75 -31.64 13.77
CA ASN A 613 3.45 -31.01 14.01
C ASN A 613 2.29 -32.00 13.76
N ASP A 614 2.39 -33.23 14.24
CA ASP A 614 1.50 -34.37 13.96
C ASP A 614 0.55 -34.71 15.12
N SER A 615 0.79 -34.15 16.30
CA SER A 615 -0.07 -34.35 17.47
C SER A 615 -0.21 -33.07 18.30
N PRO A 616 -1.27 -32.91 19.09
CA PRO A 616 -1.44 -31.78 20.01
C PRO A 616 -0.28 -31.59 20.97
N GLU A 617 0.32 -32.70 21.46
CA GLU A 617 1.46 -32.73 22.38
C GLU A 617 2.72 -32.20 21.69
N ASN A 618 3.02 -32.68 20.48
CA ASN A 618 4.13 -32.22 19.67
C ASN A 618 3.99 -30.75 19.26
N MET A 619 2.79 -30.34 18.86
CA MET A 619 2.48 -28.93 18.58
C MET A 619 2.69 -28.06 19.83
N GLN A 620 2.38 -28.56 21.05
CA GLN A 620 2.64 -27.83 22.29
C GLN A 620 4.14 -27.56 22.49
N LEU A 621 5.02 -28.48 22.12
CA LEU A 621 6.48 -28.31 22.20
C LEU A 621 6.98 -27.24 21.21
N ASN A 622 6.27 -27.04 20.09
CA ASN A 622 6.61 -26.02 19.10
C ASN A 622 6.16 -24.62 19.51
N ARG A 623 5.10 -24.50 20.32
CA ARG A 623 4.61 -23.20 20.85
C ARG A 623 5.48 -22.72 22.02
N ARG A 624 6.67 -22.20 21.70
CA ARG A 624 7.68 -21.89 22.71
C ARG A 624 8.43 -20.58 22.41
N THR A 625 9.08 -20.05 23.43
CA THR A 625 10.18 -19.09 23.29
C THR A 625 11.45 -19.70 23.87
N GLU A 626 12.53 -19.62 23.13
CA GLU A 626 13.88 -20.02 23.50
C GLU A 626 14.71 -18.78 23.85
N PHE A 627 15.74 -18.98 24.67
CA PHE A 627 16.67 -17.92 25.07
C PHE A 627 18.08 -18.38 24.75
N ARG A 628 18.83 -17.57 24.02
CA ARG A 628 20.18 -17.90 23.60
C ARG A 628 21.16 -16.80 24.01
N VAL A 629 22.31 -17.20 24.58
CA VAL A 629 23.37 -16.24 24.93
C VAL A 629 24.00 -15.66 23.69
N ILE A 630 24.22 -14.34 23.70
CA ILE A 630 24.91 -13.57 22.67
C ILE A 630 26.14 -12.94 23.33
N LEU A 631 27.35 -13.19 22.80
CA LEU A 631 28.59 -12.55 23.22
C LEU A 631 28.90 -11.38 22.27
N ARG A 632 29.37 -10.24 22.79
CA ARG A 632 29.80 -9.11 21.97
C ARG A 632 31.30 -9.15 21.69
N GLU A 633 31.71 -8.61 20.54
CA GLU A 633 33.12 -8.51 20.15
C GLU A 633 33.92 -7.74 21.22
N GLY A 634 34.99 -8.37 21.73
CA GLY A 634 35.88 -7.79 22.74
C GLY A 634 35.57 -8.12 24.21
N GLU A 635 34.43 -8.80 24.50
CA GLU A 635 34.12 -9.27 25.86
C GLU A 635 34.72 -10.68 26.08
N ALA A 636 35.63 -10.82 27.08
CA ALA A 636 36.07 -12.11 27.57
C ALA A 636 34.88 -12.84 28.21
N ALA A 637 34.77 -14.15 28.01
CA ALA A 637 33.76 -14.98 28.64
C ALA A 637 33.72 -14.70 30.17
N PRO A 638 32.52 -14.42 30.75
CA PRO A 638 32.46 -14.16 32.19
C PRO A 638 32.96 -15.37 32.97
N GLN A 639 33.96 -15.14 33.80
CA GLN A 639 34.45 -16.20 34.71
C GLN A 639 33.36 -16.49 35.74
N MET A 640 33.00 -17.75 35.93
CA MET A 640 32.09 -18.16 36.99
C MET A 640 32.68 -17.76 38.35
N ASN A 641 31.98 -16.93 39.09
CA ASN A 641 32.19 -16.82 40.53
C ASN A 641 31.67 -18.11 41.16
N GLN A 642 32.53 -19.09 41.29
CA GLN A 642 32.28 -20.20 42.21
C GLN A 642 32.35 -19.66 43.63
N GLY A 643 31.18 -19.56 44.25
CA GLY A 643 31.10 -19.31 45.69
C GLY A 643 31.77 -20.47 46.44
N ASN A 644 32.98 -20.24 46.85
CA ASN A 644 33.61 -21.05 47.92
C ASN A 644 33.99 -20.14 49.07
N GLY A 645 33.41 -20.47 50.19
CA GLY A 645 33.77 -19.86 51.46
C GLY A 645 35.16 -20.20 51.90
N ALA A 646 35.67 -19.32 52.70
CA ALA A 646 36.76 -19.44 53.67
C ALA A 646 38.21 -19.36 53.19
N GLY A 647 38.88 -18.32 53.65
CA GLY A 647 40.24 -18.45 54.12
C GLY A 647 41.27 -17.47 53.53
N SER A 648 41.37 -16.33 54.17
CA SER A 648 42.63 -15.77 54.71
C SER A 648 43.76 -15.25 53.83
N THR A 649 44.01 -13.98 54.07
CA THR A 649 45.33 -13.31 54.23
C THR A 649 46.07 -12.72 53.02
N ASN A 650 46.07 -11.41 53.04
CA ASN A 650 47.23 -10.46 53.08
C ASN A 650 48.09 -10.14 51.85
N ASN A 651 48.23 -8.88 51.77
CA ASN A 651 49.32 -8.01 51.27
C ASN A 651 49.37 -7.76 49.75
N GLY A 652 49.22 -6.54 49.32
CA GLY A 652 49.92 -5.32 49.69
C GLY A 652 50.50 -4.72 48.44
N GLY A 653 50.27 -3.44 48.18
CA GLY A 653 51.10 -2.69 47.25
C GLY A 653 50.30 -1.83 46.27
N THR A 654 49.88 -0.65 46.74
CA THR A 654 50.19 0.69 46.24
C THR A 654 50.71 0.80 44.80
N SER A 655 50.19 1.56 43.89
CA SER A 655 50.30 3.03 43.92
C SER A 655 49.85 3.64 42.59
N MET A 656 49.08 4.71 42.72
CA MET A 656 49.12 6.03 42.05
C MET A 656 48.79 6.17 40.55
N ARG A 657 47.69 6.88 40.37
CA ARG A 657 47.57 8.26 39.78
C ARG A 657 48.01 8.48 38.35
N SER A 658 47.22 8.99 37.49
CA SER A 658 46.70 10.36 37.30
C SER A 658 46.02 10.36 35.95
N GLY A 659 44.95 11.02 35.58
CA GLY A 659 44.48 12.30 35.88
C GLY A 659 43.95 12.96 34.63
N SER A 660 42.77 13.52 34.70
CA SER A 660 42.24 14.66 33.95
C SER A 660 42.11 14.49 32.42
N SER A 661 41.12 14.92 31.72
CA SER A 661 40.18 16.04 31.88
C SER A 661 39.11 15.95 30.76
N MET A 662 37.95 16.40 31.05
CA MET A 662 36.93 16.85 30.07
C MET A 662 37.41 18.11 29.32
N PRO A 663 36.82 18.54 28.18
CA PRO A 663 35.51 19.18 28.26
C PRO A 663 34.54 19.01 27.07
N MET A 664 33.32 19.18 27.38
CA MET A 664 32.15 19.73 26.67
C MET A 664 32.34 20.40 25.28
N SER A 665 31.39 20.15 24.35
CA SER A 665 30.33 21.11 23.94
C SER A 665 29.51 20.55 22.79
N SER A 666 28.19 20.46 22.97
CA SER A 666 27.07 21.24 22.40
C SER A 666 26.86 21.16 20.91
N GLY A 667 25.66 20.76 20.51
CA GLY A 667 25.11 20.97 19.19
C GLY A 667 23.77 20.26 18.97
N SER A 668 22.73 20.89 19.43
CA SER A 668 21.30 20.58 19.18
C SER A 668 20.97 20.74 17.70
N THR A 669 20.18 19.82 17.11
CA THR A 669 19.04 20.24 16.28
C THR A 669 17.96 19.15 16.27
N ARG A 670 16.80 19.59 16.73
CA ARG A 670 15.49 18.91 16.64
C ARG A 670 15.05 18.80 15.18
N SER A 671 14.45 17.67 14.84
CA SER A 671 13.40 17.63 13.83
C SER A 671 12.24 16.79 14.40
N THR A 672 11.13 17.45 14.57
CA THR A 672 9.85 16.91 15.01
C THR A 672 9.03 16.54 13.79
N ALA A 673 8.52 15.30 13.73
CA ALA A 673 7.35 14.96 12.93
C ALA A 673 6.33 14.25 13.81
N PRO A 674 5.03 14.56 13.68
CA PRO A 674 4.01 14.04 14.59
C PRO A 674 3.55 12.65 14.14
N MET A 675 3.47 11.73 15.08
CA MET A 675 2.77 10.46 14.91
C MET A 675 1.27 10.67 15.10
N SER A 676 0.48 10.35 14.07
CA SER A 676 -0.95 10.13 14.18
C SER A 676 -1.22 8.72 14.70
N MET A 677 -1.99 8.61 15.77
CA MET A 677 -2.49 7.32 16.25
C MET A 677 -3.74 6.93 15.46
N ASN A 678 -3.73 5.76 14.88
CA ASN A 678 -4.93 5.07 14.42
C ASN A 678 -5.53 4.26 15.60
N PRO A 679 -6.84 4.31 15.82
CA PRO A 679 -7.49 3.56 16.88
C PRO A 679 -7.96 2.19 16.39
N THR A 680 -7.09 1.21 16.35
CA THR A 680 -7.49 -0.19 16.36
C THR A 680 -6.84 -0.85 17.58
N GLY A 681 -7.62 -0.88 18.67
CA GLY A 681 -7.18 -1.39 19.93
C GLY A 681 -7.07 -2.89 19.94
N SER A 682 -5.84 -3.40 19.96
CA SER A 682 -5.53 -4.65 20.64
C SER A 682 -5.20 -4.32 22.08
N ALA A 683 -6.03 -4.80 23.00
CA ALA A 683 -5.88 -4.54 24.43
C ALA A 683 -4.61 -5.21 24.95
N VAL A 684 -3.62 -4.40 25.29
CA VAL A 684 -2.51 -4.85 26.15
C VAL A 684 -3.07 -5.05 27.56
N PRO A 685 -2.91 -6.20 28.21
CA PRO A 685 -3.31 -6.37 29.59
C PRO A 685 -2.45 -5.46 30.49
N LEU A 686 -3.06 -4.42 31.02
CA LEU A 686 -2.44 -3.55 32.02
C LEU A 686 -2.39 -4.31 33.36
N ALA A 687 -1.23 -4.28 34.02
CA ALA A 687 -1.07 -4.83 35.35
C ALA A 687 -2.09 -4.22 36.33
N PRO A 688 -2.57 -5.01 37.35
CA PRO A 688 -3.48 -4.49 38.35
C PRO A 688 -2.92 -3.24 39.06
N GLY A 689 -3.73 -2.21 39.20
CA GLY A 689 -3.31 -0.98 39.89
C GLY A 689 -3.87 0.31 39.28
N LYS A 690 -3.42 1.43 39.82
CA LYS A 690 -3.76 2.80 39.36
C LYS A 690 -2.57 3.37 38.60
N ASN A 691 -2.64 3.48 37.28
CA ASN A 691 -1.62 4.13 36.47
C ASN A 691 -2.07 5.50 35.99
N LYS A 692 -1.17 6.49 36.02
CA LYS A 692 -1.40 7.84 35.50
C LYS A 692 -0.31 8.14 34.48
N VAL A 693 -0.72 8.57 33.29
CA VAL A 693 0.19 9.00 32.22
C VAL A 693 -0.23 10.39 31.78
N LYS A 694 0.73 11.24 31.48
CA LYS A 694 0.52 12.52 30.80
C LYS A 694 1.17 12.40 29.44
N LEU A 695 0.39 12.60 28.39
CA LEU A 695 0.85 12.56 27.00
C LEU A 695 1.53 13.89 26.65
N GLU A 696 2.28 13.92 25.53
CA GLU A 696 3.02 15.11 25.09
C GLU A 696 2.09 16.28 24.73
N ASP A 697 0.87 16.02 24.27
CA ASP A 697 -0.18 17.01 24.02
C ASP A 697 -0.83 17.60 25.29
N GLY A 698 -0.37 17.18 26.47
CA GLY A 698 -0.91 17.63 27.77
C GLY A 698 -2.09 16.79 28.27
N THR A 699 -2.61 15.84 27.50
CA THR A 699 -3.71 14.93 27.91
C THR A 699 -3.30 14.05 29.08
N LYS A 700 -4.14 14.00 30.15
CA LYS A 700 -3.93 13.15 31.31
C LYS A 700 -4.79 11.90 31.22
N VAL A 701 -4.16 10.73 31.26
CA VAL A 701 -4.82 9.43 31.24
C VAL A 701 -4.67 8.74 32.57
N LYS A 702 -5.79 8.31 33.16
CA LYS A 702 -5.84 7.51 34.39
C LYS A 702 -6.46 6.16 34.09
N VAL A 703 -5.71 5.09 34.29
CA VAL A 703 -6.19 3.72 34.13
C VAL A 703 -6.27 3.04 35.49
N LYS A 704 -7.39 2.40 35.78
CA LYS A 704 -7.56 1.54 36.95
C LYS A 704 -7.99 0.17 36.49
N VAL A 705 -7.20 -0.83 36.80
CA VAL A 705 -7.49 -2.26 36.58
C VAL A 705 -7.84 -2.87 37.93
N ASP A 706 -8.93 -3.59 38.05
CA ASP A 706 -9.42 -4.23 39.26
C ASP A 706 -8.78 -5.63 39.38
N GLU A 707 -8.14 -5.93 40.50
CA GLU A 707 -7.35 -7.17 40.69
C GLU A 707 -8.21 -8.46 40.68
N ASN A 708 -9.50 -8.34 40.95
CA ASN A 708 -10.40 -9.49 41.08
C ASN A 708 -11.52 -9.53 40.01
N SER A 709 -11.43 -8.76 38.98
CA SER A 709 -12.45 -8.75 37.94
C SER A 709 -11.88 -8.21 36.61
N ASP A 710 -12.41 -8.68 35.47
CA ASP A 710 -12.08 -8.19 34.11
C ASP A 710 -12.53 -6.73 33.85
N LYS A 711 -12.53 -5.92 34.93
CA LYS A 711 -13.01 -4.56 34.86
C LYS A 711 -11.85 -3.57 34.74
N VAL A 712 -11.80 -2.89 33.61
CA VAL A 712 -10.86 -1.78 33.37
C VAL A 712 -11.64 -0.46 33.34
N LYS A 713 -11.15 0.55 34.03
CA LYS A 713 -11.66 1.92 33.99
C LYS A 713 -10.58 2.85 33.46
N ILE A 714 -10.88 3.53 32.37
CA ILE A 714 -10.01 4.54 31.78
C ILE A 714 -10.70 5.90 31.91
N LYS A 715 -10.00 6.88 32.44
CA LYS A 715 -10.44 8.27 32.45
C LYS A 715 -9.37 9.11 31.76
N THR A 716 -9.76 9.88 30.75
CA THR A 716 -8.91 10.85 30.08
C THR A 716 -9.41 12.26 30.35
N GLU A 717 -8.51 13.20 30.43
CA GLU A 717 -8.75 14.62 30.58
C GLU A 717 -7.85 15.33 29.58
N GLY A 718 -8.45 15.80 28.45
CA GLY A 718 -7.74 16.50 27.42
C GLY A 718 -7.18 17.84 27.85
N ALA A 719 -6.16 18.34 27.18
CA ALA A 719 -5.59 19.65 27.44
C ALA A 719 -6.59 20.80 27.16
N ASP A 720 -7.58 20.52 26.30
CA ASP A 720 -8.70 21.39 25.93
C ASP A 720 -9.86 21.38 26.93
N GLY A 721 -9.76 20.62 28.03
CA GLY A 721 -10.81 20.45 29.01
C GLY A 721 -11.86 19.38 28.71
N SER A 722 -11.71 18.62 27.62
CA SER A 722 -12.55 17.47 27.31
C SER A 722 -12.31 16.33 28.31
N GLU A 723 -13.35 15.57 28.65
CA GLU A 723 -13.23 14.42 29.54
C GLU A 723 -13.85 13.18 28.90
N SER A 724 -13.16 12.02 28.98
CA SER A 724 -13.78 10.75 28.69
C SER A 724 -13.64 9.76 29.84
N LYS A 725 -14.60 8.83 29.91
CA LYS A 725 -14.58 7.74 30.88
C LYS A 725 -15.12 6.48 30.22
N THR A 726 -14.26 5.49 30.11
CA THR A 726 -14.59 4.17 29.58
C THR A 726 -14.50 3.12 30.67
N VAL A 727 -15.49 2.24 30.75
CA VAL A 727 -15.50 1.11 31.68
C VAL A 727 -15.74 -0.16 30.83
N THR A 728 -14.78 -1.07 30.85
CA THR A 728 -14.91 -2.38 30.23
C THR A 728 -15.11 -3.42 31.34
N LYS A 729 -16.06 -4.31 31.16
CA LYS A 729 -16.32 -5.44 32.08
C LYS A 729 -16.93 -6.59 31.28
N ASN A 730 -16.33 -7.79 31.35
CA ASN A 730 -16.79 -8.99 30.66
C ASN A 730 -17.11 -8.75 29.16
N GLY A 731 -16.23 -8.03 28.46
CA GLY A 731 -16.43 -7.71 27.02
C GLY A 731 -17.39 -6.55 26.73
N THR A 732 -18.18 -6.09 27.69
CA THR A 732 -19.09 -4.94 27.51
C THR A 732 -18.35 -3.63 27.73
N ILE A 733 -18.55 -2.65 26.84
CA ILE A 733 -17.94 -1.31 26.92
C ILE A 733 -19.05 -0.28 27.27
N ASP A 734 -18.85 0.48 28.34
CA ASP A 734 -19.66 1.66 28.71
C ASP A 734 -18.74 2.89 28.63
N ALA A 735 -18.88 3.71 27.60
CA ALA A 735 -18.09 4.89 27.37
C ALA A 735 -18.94 6.16 27.53
N LYS A 736 -18.41 7.16 28.19
CA LYS A 736 -18.99 8.50 28.34
C LYS A 736 -17.95 9.54 28.01
N THR A 737 -18.26 10.42 27.07
CA THR A 737 -17.40 11.52 26.69
C THR A 737 -18.11 12.83 26.91
N LYS A 738 -17.38 13.85 27.36
CA LYS A 738 -17.82 15.23 27.44
C LYS A 738 -16.81 16.09 26.69
N SER A 739 -17.24 16.78 25.65
CA SER A 739 -16.41 17.71 24.89
C SER A 739 -16.10 18.99 25.69
N ALA A 740 -15.14 19.78 25.22
CA ALA A 740 -14.72 21.03 25.87
C ALA A 740 -15.86 22.05 25.99
N ASP A 741 -16.80 22.03 25.03
CA ASP A 741 -18.01 22.88 24.99
C ASP A 741 -19.22 22.30 25.75
N GLY A 742 -19.03 21.16 26.43
CA GLY A 742 -20.00 20.58 27.36
C GLY A 742 -20.94 19.51 26.81
N GLU A 743 -20.81 19.13 25.55
CA GLU A 743 -21.62 18.08 24.93
C GLU A 743 -21.29 16.71 25.54
N LYS A 744 -22.32 15.88 25.78
CA LYS A 744 -22.14 14.58 26.44
C LYS A 744 -22.61 13.43 25.52
N ILE A 745 -21.69 12.53 25.17
CA ILE A 745 -21.97 11.32 24.42
C ILE A 745 -21.88 10.10 25.35
N LYS A 746 -22.84 9.18 25.23
CA LYS A 746 -22.81 7.86 25.89
C LYS A 746 -22.87 6.79 24.85
N VAL A 747 -21.94 5.85 24.91
CA VAL A 747 -21.95 4.63 24.07
C VAL A 747 -21.97 3.42 25.01
N LYS A 748 -22.85 2.50 24.75
CA LYS A 748 -22.91 1.20 25.43
C LYS A 748 -23.01 0.11 24.37
N THR A 749 -22.05 -0.82 24.38
CA THR A 749 -22.08 -2.00 23.53
C THR A 749 -22.37 -3.20 24.40
N ASP A 750 -23.45 -3.92 24.13
CA ASP A 750 -23.72 -5.22 24.70
C ASP A 750 -23.27 -6.28 23.69
N ASN A 751 -22.35 -7.18 24.09
CA ASN A 751 -22.06 -8.37 23.28
C ASN A 751 -23.24 -9.35 23.42
N ASN A 752 -23.97 -9.53 22.32
CA ASN A 752 -24.75 -10.74 22.07
C ASN A 752 -23.94 -11.68 21.19
#